data_551f803ea18ff6b30f1e81323be10863
#
_entry.id   551f803ea18ff6b30f1e81323be10863
#
_cell.length_a   1.000
_cell.length_b   1.000
_cell.length_c   1.000
_cell.angle_alpha   90.00
_cell.angle_beta   90.00
_cell.angle_gamma   90.00
#
_symmetry.space_group_name_H-M   'P 1'
#
loop_
_entity.id
_entity.type
_entity.pdbx_description
1 polymer ?
#
loop_
_entity_poly.entity_id
_entity_poly.type
_entity_poly.pdbx_seq_one_letter_code
_entity_poly.pdbx_strand_id
1 'polypeptide(L)'
;MLSYEIKGGAVFYCPGIRYFALVMLTLFTNAQARGEEQFNLNALSHDSPLADSAVLKKYISDNELLAGNYLSSVYFNLNYAGKKEITYQLSADKNHLFPVLTKADLRSYGVNVDAIPTFDKLADDDTISDISQYIKDATYRWSDKTQRLDIRVPQIALTHEAKDLVSPELWDDGLPAFLLGYYYSGSQSRYRNGLQANMSSNFLNLNTGANYGGWRVRNNASYSDGDWENLSSTLSHDIKKLRSQFLLGDSTTPADLFDGIPFRGVRIYSDNDMLPYSQQGFAPVIRGIAQSDARVTIKQHGYTLYETYVPPGPFEITDITQISSGSDFDITVTEADGSEHSFTQSSASLPVMLRRGGFNYSLALGRYQSKDVSASPDFGQAQLVYGLPWGITAYGGSVASQGYYSSMLGLGADLHTLGSVSFDSTHATSVIDGATNKGMSYRIQYAKNIDKTGTNLTLASYRYSSKNFYTFSEAIDQQTTSDTQDDMYAYRNAYNRRSRAQININQSLGSWGNVYISAYQQDYWQLNKYERNISLGYNMMWHRISFAFNASQTEMPTSQRDNQFSFNVSVPLDKWLPQTWANYSLSQSQQGNATHQTGISGNALTDNKLSYAVQQSWDEQNKATNGSLNATYRSSSGSVSGGYHYSNTNQQINYSAQGGVVVHPYGITLAQSLPDTMTLVRAPGASGVKINNGTGIYTDSRGYAIVPYSNPYRQNTISLNTAGQRNIDISDPVNVVIPSRGAVALADYKVRTGARILFTLRHHNQPVPFGALVSLPNEKESPSSLVDDRGQVYITGVSAGTKLVAQWGNSIDQTCAAEALPFAAVSAADIPVIQQTLECR
;
A
#
# COMPACT_ATOMS: atom_id res chain seq x y z
N MET A 1 -34.00 23.92 -43.05
CA MET A 1 -34.48 25.31 -43.20
C MET A 1 -34.21 26.06 -41.93
N LEU A 2 -33.45 27.06 -42.03
CA LEU A 2 -33.06 28.22 -41.25
C LEU A 2 -31.64 28.15 -40.72
N SER A 3 -30.82 28.75 -41.58
CA SER A 3 -29.50 29.31 -41.33
C SER A 3 -29.63 30.55 -40.45
N TYR A 4 -28.71 30.76 -39.52
CA TYR A 4 -28.37 32.11 -39.04
C TYR A 4 -26.83 32.25 -39.03
N GLU A 5 -26.37 33.08 -39.95
CA GLU A 5 -25.04 33.70 -39.93
C GLU A 5 -25.00 34.76 -38.84
N ILE A 6 -23.92 34.81 -38.10
CA ILE A 6 -23.49 36.03 -37.42
C ILE A 6 -22.05 36.31 -37.80
N LYS A 7 -21.88 37.35 -38.61
CA LYS A 7 -20.64 38.10 -38.87
C LYS A 7 -20.27 38.95 -37.66
N GLY A 8 -18.98 39.12 -37.43
CA GLY A 8 -18.52 40.22 -36.60
C GLY A 8 -17.14 39.95 -36.03
N GLY A 9 -16.09 40.15 -36.82
CA GLY A 9 -14.73 40.14 -36.38
C GLY A 9 -14.31 41.36 -35.58
N ALA A 10 -13.46 41.19 -34.62
CA ALA A 10 -12.55 42.21 -34.14
C ALA A 10 -11.19 41.58 -33.94
N VAL A 11 -10.31 41.79 -34.89
CA VAL A 11 -8.89 41.46 -34.78
C VAL A 11 -8.23 42.56 -33.95
N PHE A 12 -7.91 42.30 -32.70
CA PHE A 12 -6.99 43.15 -31.96
C PHE A 12 -5.55 42.83 -32.35
N TYR A 13 -4.97 43.72 -33.16
CA TYR A 13 -3.55 43.75 -33.43
C TYR A 13 -2.78 44.26 -32.21
N CYS A 14 -2.02 43.44 -31.57
CA CYS A 14 -1.11 43.85 -30.51
C CYS A 14 0.33 43.84 -31.05
N PRO A 15 0.98 45.00 -31.23
CA PRO A 15 2.30 45.08 -31.91
C PRO A 15 3.48 44.62 -31.07
N GLY A 16 3.26 44.07 -29.85
CA GLY A 16 4.31 43.66 -28.95
C GLY A 16 4.89 42.25 -29.16
N ILE A 17 4.25 41.38 -29.93
CA ILE A 17 4.64 39.95 -30.05
C ILE A 17 5.83 39.73 -30.99
N ARG A 18 6.10 40.63 -31.91
CA ARG A 18 7.24 40.50 -32.88
C ARG A 18 8.60 40.79 -32.22
N TYR A 19 8.67 41.59 -31.19
CA TYR A 19 9.95 41.87 -30.48
C TYR A 19 10.30 40.80 -29.47
N PHE A 20 9.32 40.09 -28.89
CA PHE A 20 9.57 39.03 -27.93
C PHE A 20 10.08 37.74 -28.64
N ALA A 21 9.65 37.45 -29.83
CA ALA A 21 10.14 36.31 -30.61
C ALA A 21 11.57 36.55 -31.16
N LEU A 22 11.97 37.78 -31.41
CA LEU A 22 13.32 38.09 -31.89
C LEU A 22 14.36 38.12 -30.76
N VAL A 23 13.95 38.53 -29.56
CA VAL A 23 14.81 38.49 -28.36
C VAL A 23 14.99 37.08 -27.83
N MET A 24 13.98 36.20 -27.95
CA MET A 24 14.13 34.79 -27.59
C MET A 24 14.97 34.02 -28.64
N LEU A 25 14.96 34.38 -29.90
CA LEU A 25 15.79 33.72 -30.93
C LEU A 25 17.26 34.10 -30.82
N THR A 26 17.59 35.28 -30.27
CA THR A 26 18.98 35.70 -30.03
C THR A 26 19.57 35.19 -28.71
N LEU A 27 18.71 34.72 -27.78
CA LEU A 27 19.16 34.07 -26.53
C LEU A 27 19.46 32.57 -26.70
N PHE A 28 18.98 31.93 -27.79
CA PHE A 28 19.24 30.51 -28.05
C PHE A 28 20.46 30.25 -28.97
N THR A 29 21.06 31.27 -29.55
CA THR A 29 22.26 31.10 -30.42
C THR A 29 23.58 31.30 -29.72
N ASN A 30 23.63 31.58 -28.40
CA ASN A 30 24.88 31.72 -27.65
C ASN A 30 25.12 30.63 -26.58
N ALA A 31 24.49 29.47 -26.70
CA ALA A 31 24.70 28.33 -25.78
C ALA A 31 25.43 27.20 -26.52
N GLN A 32 26.52 27.49 -27.23
CA GLN A 32 27.54 26.50 -27.62
C GLN A 32 28.96 27.08 -27.54
N ALA A 33 29.32 27.53 -26.36
CA ALA A 33 30.71 27.43 -25.94
C ALA A 33 30.71 26.37 -24.84
N ARG A 34 30.76 25.08 -25.21
CA ARG A 34 31.43 24.08 -24.39
C ARG A 34 32.88 24.48 -24.34
N GLY A 35 33.26 25.39 -23.45
CA GLY A 35 34.60 25.45 -22.95
C GLY A 35 34.88 24.08 -22.37
N GLU A 36 35.80 23.33 -22.94
CA GLU A 36 36.45 22.27 -22.22
C GLU A 36 36.87 22.88 -20.89
N GLU A 37 36.30 22.38 -19.77
CA GLU A 37 36.80 22.71 -18.44
C GLU A 37 38.21 22.13 -18.36
N GLN A 38 39.20 22.92 -18.79
CA GLN A 38 40.60 22.56 -18.64
C GLN A 38 40.94 22.75 -17.16
N PHE A 39 41.03 21.65 -16.45
CA PHE A 39 41.60 21.63 -15.11
C PHE A 39 43.00 22.20 -15.14
N ASN A 40 43.26 23.27 -14.40
CA ASN A 40 44.56 23.86 -14.33
C ASN A 40 45.48 22.97 -13.49
N LEU A 41 46.26 22.11 -14.15
CA LEU A 41 47.26 21.26 -13.50
C LEU A 41 48.27 22.00 -12.64
N ASN A 42 48.48 23.32 -12.87
CA ASN A 42 49.33 24.15 -12.04
C ASN A 42 48.70 24.52 -10.68
N ALA A 43 47.41 24.18 -10.48
CA ALA A 43 46.77 24.30 -9.17
C ALA A 43 47.09 23.12 -8.24
N LEU A 44 47.62 22.02 -8.77
CA LEU A 44 48.22 20.94 -7.99
C LEU A 44 49.61 21.35 -7.55
N SER A 45 49.98 21.11 -6.30
CA SER A 45 51.31 21.40 -5.78
C SER A 45 52.38 20.76 -6.66
N HIS A 46 53.38 21.53 -7.03
CA HIS A 46 54.48 21.08 -7.91
C HIS A 46 55.29 19.90 -7.33
N ASP A 47 55.22 19.67 -6.03
CA ASP A 47 55.94 18.59 -5.33
C ASP A 47 55.09 17.32 -5.15
N SER A 48 53.87 17.26 -5.75
CA SER A 48 53.04 16.07 -5.69
C SER A 48 53.45 15.09 -6.80
N PRO A 49 53.90 13.86 -6.49
CA PRO A 49 54.15 12.82 -7.50
C PRO A 49 52.95 12.45 -8.34
N LEU A 50 51.75 12.79 -7.88
CA LEU A 50 50.50 12.64 -8.62
C LEU A 50 50.36 13.68 -9.76
N ALA A 51 50.95 14.88 -9.64
CA ALA A 51 50.86 15.93 -10.66
C ALA A 51 51.54 15.52 -11.98
N ASP A 52 52.59 14.66 -11.89
CA ASP A 52 53.31 14.18 -13.04
C ASP A 52 52.92 12.76 -13.50
N SER A 53 51.99 12.15 -12.82
CA SER A 53 51.54 10.81 -13.22
C SER A 53 50.80 10.88 -14.55
N ALA A 54 51.18 10.04 -15.51
CA ALA A 54 50.49 9.89 -16.79
C ALA A 54 48.98 9.52 -16.57
N VAL A 55 48.69 8.90 -15.44
CA VAL A 55 47.35 8.51 -15.02
C VAL A 55 46.51 9.74 -14.65
N LEU A 56 47.08 10.71 -13.90
CA LEU A 56 46.36 11.93 -13.51
C LEU A 56 46.14 12.88 -14.68
N LYS A 57 47.17 13.01 -15.57
CA LYS A 57 47.05 13.77 -16.81
C LYS A 57 45.97 13.21 -17.70
N LYS A 58 45.84 11.88 -17.76
CA LYS A 58 44.80 11.18 -18.53
C LYS A 58 43.42 11.36 -17.91
N TYR A 59 43.31 11.26 -16.56
CA TYR A 59 42.07 11.47 -15.82
C TYR A 59 41.52 12.90 -15.93
N ILE A 60 42.41 13.89 -16.04
CA ILE A 60 42.03 15.31 -16.12
C ILE A 60 41.77 15.75 -17.56
N SER A 61 42.51 15.20 -18.56
CA SER A 61 42.37 15.60 -19.96
C SER A 61 41.20 14.99 -20.70
N ASP A 62 40.78 13.74 -20.36
CA ASP A 62 39.90 12.99 -21.23
C ASP A 62 38.63 12.44 -20.54
N ASN A 63 38.37 12.70 -19.27
CA ASN A 63 37.25 12.03 -18.55
C ASN A 63 37.38 10.50 -18.62
N GLU A 64 38.58 9.93 -18.77
CA GLU A 64 38.78 8.50 -18.94
C GLU A 64 38.60 7.77 -17.62
N LEU A 65 37.56 6.93 -17.61
CA LEU A 65 37.29 5.98 -16.52
C LEU A 65 38.36 4.89 -16.50
N LEU A 66 38.88 4.57 -15.32
CA LEU A 66 39.83 3.46 -15.16
C LEU A 66 39.03 2.13 -15.20
N ALA A 67 39.55 1.14 -15.94
CA ALA A 67 39.07 -0.22 -15.88
C ALA A 67 39.19 -0.75 -14.43
N GLY A 68 38.19 -1.46 -13.93
CA GLY A 68 38.20 -1.98 -12.57
C GLY A 68 36.80 -2.44 -12.10
N ASN A 69 36.70 -2.81 -10.81
CA ASN A 69 35.44 -3.24 -10.20
C ASN A 69 34.77 -2.04 -9.52
N TYR A 70 33.52 -1.84 -9.85
CA TYR A 70 32.70 -0.76 -9.28
C TYR A 70 31.37 -1.29 -8.75
N LEU A 71 30.98 -0.87 -7.56
CA LEU A 71 29.63 -1.16 -7.04
C LEU A 71 28.63 -0.26 -7.77
N SER A 72 27.93 -0.86 -8.74
CA SER A 72 27.07 -0.15 -9.67
C SER A 72 25.60 -0.31 -9.34
N SER A 73 24.86 0.80 -9.34
CA SER A 73 23.40 0.78 -9.36
C SER A 73 22.95 0.52 -10.78
N VAL A 74 22.40 -0.67 -11.04
CA VAL A 74 22.01 -1.11 -12.38
C VAL A 74 20.58 -0.67 -12.67
N TYR A 75 20.39 -0.02 -13.81
CA TYR A 75 19.08 0.33 -14.36
C TYR A 75 18.90 -0.34 -15.71
N PHE A 76 17.88 -1.12 -15.85
CA PHE A 76 17.54 -1.82 -17.08
C PHE A 76 16.27 -1.22 -17.69
N ASN A 77 16.38 -0.67 -18.91
CA ASN A 77 15.30 0.09 -19.54
C ASN A 77 14.64 1.12 -18.61
N LEU A 78 15.47 1.87 -17.87
CA LEU A 78 15.11 2.87 -16.86
C LEU A 78 14.54 2.33 -15.54
N ASN A 79 14.33 1.02 -15.39
CA ASN A 79 13.89 0.40 -14.15
C ASN A 79 15.10 -0.01 -13.31
N TYR A 80 15.05 0.26 -12.02
CA TYR A 80 16.10 -0.16 -11.10
C TYR A 80 16.13 -1.69 -10.97
N ALA A 81 17.27 -2.29 -11.29
CA ALA A 81 17.48 -3.74 -11.27
C ALA A 81 18.33 -4.23 -10.07
N GLY A 82 18.85 -3.31 -9.27
CA GLY A 82 19.64 -3.64 -8.08
C GLY A 82 21.03 -2.99 -8.04
N LYS A 83 21.77 -3.23 -6.95
CA LYS A 83 23.19 -2.87 -6.84
C LYS A 83 24.04 -4.14 -7.01
N LYS A 84 25.03 -4.07 -7.88
CA LYS A 84 25.96 -5.18 -8.15
C LYS A 84 27.38 -4.66 -8.33
N GLU A 85 28.37 -5.40 -7.84
CA GLU A 85 29.76 -5.15 -8.18
C GLU A 85 30.00 -5.65 -9.61
N ILE A 86 30.36 -4.74 -10.50
CA ILE A 86 30.53 -5.01 -11.93
C ILE A 86 31.96 -4.65 -12.32
N THR A 87 32.60 -5.56 -13.05
CA THR A 87 33.90 -5.32 -13.67
C THR A 87 33.72 -4.53 -14.96
N TYR A 88 34.48 -3.43 -15.12
CA TYR A 88 34.49 -2.64 -16.34
C TYR A 88 35.83 -2.83 -17.07
N GLN A 89 35.80 -3.05 -18.37
CA GLN A 89 36.94 -3.23 -19.23
C GLN A 89 36.99 -2.13 -20.29
N LEU A 90 38.17 -1.75 -20.69
CA LEU A 90 38.37 -0.78 -21.79
C LEU A 90 38.06 -1.47 -23.14
N SER A 91 37.41 -0.72 -24.02
CA SER A 91 37.23 -1.14 -25.41
C SER A 91 38.55 -1.21 -26.16
N ALA A 92 38.57 -1.91 -27.28
CA ALA A 92 39.77 -2.06 -28.12
C ALA A 92 40.32 -0.70 -28.62
N ASP A 93 39.46 0.29 -28.81
CA ASP A 93 39.79 1.67 -29.20
C ASP A 93 40.16 2.56 -28.00
N LYS A 94 40.12 2.03 -26.76
CA LYS A 94 40.41 2.71 -25.48
C LYS A 94 39.56 3.95 -25.20
N ASN A 95 38.41 4.10 -25.86
CA ASN A 95 37.56 5.28 -25.72
C ASN A 95 36.31 5.02 -24.86
N HIS A 96 35.99 3.76 -24.55
CA HIS A 96 34.80 3.38 -23.81
C HIS A 96 35.07 2.29 -22.78
N LEU A 97 34.37 2.30 -21.67
CA LEU A 97 34.33 1.22 -20.69
C LEU A 97 33.10 0.34 -20.92
N PHE A 98 33.33 -0.96 -20.99
CA PHE A 98 32.30 -1.97 -21.11
C PHE A 98 32.04 -2.68 -19.78
N PRO A 99 30.79 -2.77 -19.32
CA PRO A 99 30.45 -3.63 -18.20
C PRO A 99 30.56 -5.10 -18.62
N VAL A 100 31.24 -5.90 -17.84
CA VAL A 100 31.28 -7.36 -18.02
C VAL A 100 30.06 -7.95 -17.31
N LEU A 101 29.10 -8.39 -18.10
CA LEU A 101 27.87 -9.05 -17.63
C LEU A 101 27.86 -10.51 -18.06
N THR A 102 27.12 -11.36 -17.35
CA THR A 102 26.91 -12.74 -17.76
C THR A 102 25.59 -12.92 -18.52
N LYS A 103 25.44 -14.04 -19.26
CA LYS A 103 24.15 -14.42 -19.86
C LYS A 103 23.06 -14.55 -18.80
N ALA A 104 23.41 -15.11 -17.62
CA ALA A 104 22.50 -15.16 -16.48
C ALA A 104 22.05 -13.79 -16.00
N ASP A 105 22.96 -12.78 -15.98
CA ASP A 105 22.60 -11.41 -15.62
C ASP A 105 21.57 -10.83 -16.59
N LEU A 106 21.80 -10.97 -17.89
CA LEU A 106 20.87 -10.47 -18.91
C LEU A 106 19.52 -11.16 -18.81
N ARG A 107 19.48 -12.48 -18.55
CA ARG A 107 18.22 -13.19 -18.28
C ARG A 107 17.52 -12.67 -17.05
N SER A 108 18.24 -12.42 -15.98
CA SER A 108 17.68 -11.86 -14.73
C SER A 108 17.09 -10.44 -14.90
N TYR A 109 17.62 -9.68 -15.85
CA TYR A 109 17.11 -8.36 -16.24
C TYR A 109 15.95 -8.43 -17.25
N GLY A 110 15.52 -9.63 -17.65
CA GLY A 110 14.37 -9.82 -18.53
C GLY A 110 14.70 -9.88 -20.02
N VAL A 111 15.95 -10.12 -20.40
CA VAL A 111 16.33 -10.40 -21.79
C VAL A 111 15.92 -11.83 -22.15
N ASN A 112 15.22 -11.99 -23.27
CA ASN A 112 14.84 -13.31 -23.79
C ASN A 112 16.01 -14.01 -24.48
N VAL A 113 17.02 -14.35 -23.67
CA VAL A 113 18.26 -14.98 -24.15
C VAL A 113 18.04 -16.32 -24.84
N ASP A 114 16.91 -17.00 -24.56
CA ASP A 114 16.58 -18.30 -25.14
C ASP A 114 15.90 -18.18 -26.51
N ALA A 115 15.38 -17.00 -26.87
CA ALA A 115 14.79 -16.71 -28.17
C ALA A 115 15.76 -15.98 -29.14
N ILE A 116 16.94 -15.63 -28.70
CA ILE A 116 17.93 -14.88 -29.49
C ILE A 116 19.06 -15.83 -29.89
N PRO A 117 19.17 -16.21 -31.18
CA PRO A 117 20.11 -17.26 -31.65
C PRO A 117 21.59 -16.97 -31.34
N THR A 118 21.97 -15.73 -31.14
CA THR A 118 23.34 -15.33 -30.79
C THR A 118 23.79 -15.83 -29.42
N PHE A 119 22.82 -16.15 -28.52
CA PHE A 119 23.09 -16.68 -27.18
C PHE A 119 23.10 -18.21 -27.11
N ASP A 120 22.69 -18.94 -28.16
CA ASP A 120 22.55 -20.41 -28.14
C ASP A 120 23.86 -21.11 -27.77
N LYS A 121 25.00 -20.53 -28.12
CA LYS A 121 26.33 -21.10 -27.90
C LYS A 121 26.97 -20.72 -26.57
N LEU A 122 26.35 -19.84 -25.79
CA LEU A 122 26.89 -19.34 -24.54
C LEU A 122 26.31 -20.10 -23.36
N ALA A 123 27.17 -20.47 -22.42
CA ALA A 123 26.76 -20.93 -21.09
C ALA A 123 26.23 -19.73 -20.27
N ASP A 124 25.49 -20.01 -19.19
CA ASP A 124 24.91 -18.96 -18.35
C ASP A 124 25.98 -18.09 -17.66
N ASP A 125 27.15 -18.65 -17.37
CA ASP A 125 28.27 -17.93 -16.74
C ASP A 125 29.23 -17.28 -17.75
N ASP A 126 29.00 -17.43 -19.05
CA ASP A 126 29.82 -16.79 -20.05
C ASP A 126 29.67 -15.27 -20.01
N THR A 127 30.82 -14.59 -20.06
CA THR A 127 30.90 -13.13 -19.93
C THR A 127 30.63 -12.43 -21.26
N ILE A 128 29.83 -11.38 -21.18
CA ILE A 128 29.44 -10.53 -22.30
C ILE A 128 29.97 -9.13 -22.01
N SER A 129 30.94 -8.68 -22.78
CA SER A 129 31.54 -7.34 -22.64
C SER A 129 30.83 -6.30 -23.50
N ASP A 130 30.27 -6.69 -24.64
CA ASP A 130 29.55 -5.79 -25.53
C ASP A 130 28.21 -6.40 -25.93
N ILE A 131 27.14 -5.91 -25.30
CA ILE A 131 25.78 -6.40 -25.53
C ILE A 131 25.31 -6.13 -26.97
N SER A 132 25.84 -5.09 -27.64
CA SER A 132 25.42 -4.72 -28.99
C SER A 132 25.77 -5.77 -30.05
N GLN A 133 26.79 -6.61 -29.78
CA GLN A 133 27.16 -7.72 -30.66
C GLN A 133 26.15 -8.88 -30.64
N TYR A 134 25.39 -9.00 -29.55
CA TYR A 134 24.40 -10.07 -29.35
C TYR A 134 22.98 -9.60 -29.62
N ILE A 135 22.67 -8.35 -29.28
CA ILE A 135 21.34 -7.75 -29.43
C ILE A 135 21.49 -6.46 -30.21
N LYS A 136 20.98 -6.45 -31.46
CA LYS A 136 20.99 -5.26 -32.29
C LYS A 136 20.30 -4.08 -31.59
N ASP A 137 20.91 -2.90 -31.65
CA ASP A 137 20.41 -1.64 -31.05
C ASP A 137 20.37 -1.63 -29.51
N ALA A 138 20.96 -2.63 -28.84
CA ALA A 138 21.19 -2.59 -27.39
C ALA A 138 22.35 -1.62 -27.06
N THR A 139 22.19 -0.88 -25.99
CA THR A 139 23.20 0.11 -25.54
C THR A 139 23.34 0.10 -24.01
N TYR A 140 24.50 0.51 -23.53
CA TYR A 140 24.67 0.79 -22.12
C TYR A 140 25.39 2.13 -21.92
N ARG A 141 25.14 2.73 -20.78
CA ARG A 141 25.77 3.98 -20.36
C ARG A 141 26.17 3.88 -18.89
N TRP A 142 27.44 4.08 -18.63
CA TRP A 142 27.97 4.14 -17.28
C TRP A 142 28.20 5.60 -16.87
N SER A 143 27.90 5.92 -15.61
CA SER A 143 28.21 7.19 -14.97
C SER A 143 29.00 6.94 -13.69
N ASP A 144 30.25 7.35 -13.67
CA ASP A 144 31.17 7.29 -12.53
C ASP A 144 30.69 8.17 -11.36
N LYS A 145 30.17 9.36 -11.67
CA LYS A 145 29.67 10.31 -10.66
C LYS A 145 28.55 9.77 -9.79
N THR A 146 27.67 8.96 -10.39
CA THR A 146 26.52 8.39 -9.71
C THR A 146 26.64 6.89 -9.48
N GLN A 147 27.73 6.26 -9.95
CA GLN A 147 27.91 4.80 -9.96
C GLN A 147 26.68 4.08 -10.53
N ARG A 148 26.18 4.61 -11.63
CA ARG A 148 24.96 4.15 -12.28
C ARG A 148 25.26 3.56 -13.65
N LEU A 149 24.79 2.32 -13.86
CA LEU A 149 24.81 1.63 -15.14
C LEU A 149 23.40 1.59 -15.72
N ASP A 150 23.17 2.29 -16.80
CA ASP A 150 21.94 2.22 -17.59
C ASP A 150 22.15 1.26 -18.76
N ILE A 151 21.38 0.18 -18.81
CA ILE A 151 21.34 -0.80 -19.90
C ILE A 151 20.02 -0.60 -20.64
N ARG A 152 20.07 -0.43 -21.96
CA ARG A 152 18.90 -0.31 -22.81
C ARG A 152 18.89 -1.43 -23.82
N VAL A 153 17.80 -2.19 -23.87
CA VAL A 153 17.59 -3.30 -24.79
C VAL A 153 16.28 -3.08 -25.52
N PRO A 154 16.23 -3.28 -26.86
CA PRO A 154 14.99 -3.18 -27.61
C PRO A 154 13.92 -4.11 -27.10
N GLN A 155 12.66 -3.66 -27.14
CA GLN A 155 11.52 -4.38 -26.55
C GLN A 155 11.30 -5.78 -27.19
N ILE A 156 11.68 -5.93 -28.47
CA ILE A 156 11.59 -7.22 -29.17
C ILE A 156 12.53 -8.30 -28.61
N ALA A 157 13.61 -7.87 -27.96
CA ALA A 157 14.61 -8.78 -27.36
C ALA A 157 14.31 -9.07 -25.88
N LEU A 158 13.20 -8.56 -25.36
CA LEU A 158 12.79 -8.80 -23.98
C LEU A 158 11.80 -9.96 -23.91
N THR A 159 11.82 -10.65 -22.77
CA THR A 159 10.69 -11.47 -22.40
C THR A 159 9.47 -10.55 -22.31
N HIS A 160 8.32 -11.00 -22.80
CA HIS A 160 7.08 -10.20 -22.76
C HIS A 160 6.54 -10.12 -21.33
N GLU A 161 7.42 -9.77 -20.39
CA GLU A 161 7.07 -9.58 -19.01
C GLU A 161 6.55 -8.17 -18.78
N ALA A 162 5.54 -8.07 -17.94
CA ALA A 162 4.90 -6.79 -17.64
C ALA A 162 5.91 -5.84 -16.97
N LYS A 163 5.84 -4.56 -17.27
CA LYS A 163 6.74 -3.49 -16.83
C LYS A 163 7.04 -3.45 -15.31
N ASP A 164 6.16 -4.03 -14.50
CA ASP A 164 6.22 -3.98 -13.03
C ASP A 164 6.54 -5.35 -12.39
N LEU A 165 6.98 -6.31 -13.20
CA LEU A 165 7.36 -7.62 -12.68
C LEU A 165 8.74 -7.53 -12.02
N VAL A 166 8.81 -7.89 -10.76
CA VAL A 166 10.06 -8.07 -10.04
C VAL A 166 10.41 -9.56 -10.02
N SER A 167 11.64 -9.89 -10.38
CA SER A 167 12.12 -11.27 -10.34
C SER A 167 11.96 -11.90 -8.95
N PRO A 168 11.44 -13.13 -8.83
CA PRO A 168 11.29 -13.83 -7.54
C PRO A 168 12.56 -13.97 -6.72
N GLU A 169 13.72 -13.90 -7.37
CA GLU A 169 15.04 -13.97 -6.73
C GLU A 169 15.36 -12.73 -5.88
N LEU A 170 14.73 -11.61 -6.20
CA LEU A 170 14.87 -10.35 -5.45
C LEU A 170 13.88 -10.22 -4.28
N TRP A 171 12.97 -11.18 -4.11
CA TRP A 171 11.98 -11.14 -3.04
C TRP A 171 12.62 -11.48 -1.70
N ASP A 172 12.59 -10.50 -0.79
CA ASP A 172 13.15 -10.61 0.55
C ASP A 172 12.16 -11.26 1.52
N ASP A 173 12.54 -12.41 2.09
CA ASP A 173 11.74 -13.08 3.12
C ASP A 173 11.79 -12.36 4.47
N GLY A 174 12.59 -11.32 4.59
CA GLY A 174 12.69 -10.45 5.75
C GLY A 174 13.39 -11.07 6.96
N LEU A 175 13.33 -10.33 8.05
CA LEU A 175 13.97 -10.70 9.31
C LEU A 175 13.12 -11.73 10.09
N PRO A 176 13.76 -12.59 10.90
CA PRO A 176 13.06 -13.29 11.99
C PRO A 176 12.43 -12.26 12.91
N ALA A 177 11.14 -12.38 13.18
CA ALA A 177 10.43 -11.41 14.00
C ALA A 177 9.26 -12.06 14.74
N PHE A 178 8.94 -11.52 15.92
CA PHE A 178 7.68 -11.76 16.62
C PHE A 178 6.84 -10.48 16.55
N LEU A 179 5.56 -10.63 16.26
CA LEU A 179 4.61 -9.56 15.99
C LEU A 179 3.46 -9.61 16.98
N LEU A 180 3.09 -8.45 17.53
CA LEU A 180 1.90 -8.27 18.36
C LEU A 180 1.21 -6.97 17.96
N GLY A 181 0.15 -7.05 17.17
CA GLY A 181 -0.76 -5.96 16.87
C GLY A 181 -1.96 -5.97 17.80
N TYR A 182 -2.42 -4.81 18.23
CA TYR A 182 -3.59 -4.67 19.06
C TYR A 182 -4.47 -3.51 18.59
N TYR A 183 -5.76 -3.73 18.70
CA TYR A 183 -6.80 -2.71 18.58
C TYR A 183 -7.78 -2.91 19.73
N TYR A 184 -7.90 -1.90 20.56
CA TYR A 184 -8.82 -1.89 21.69
C TYR A 184 -9.81 -0.75 21.52
N SER A 185 -11.10 -1.01 21.69
CA SER A 185 -12.13 0.00 21.75
C SER A 185 -13.12 -0.29 22.86
N GLY A 186 -13.68 0.75 23.42
CA GLY A 186 -14.69 0.59 24.45
C GLY A 186 -15.59 1.81 24.56
N SER A 187 -16.76 1.59 25.16
CA SER A 187 -17.67 2.65 25.48
C SER A 187 -18.32 2.47 26.85
N GLN A 188 -18.69 3.57 27.46
CA GLN A 188 -19.50 3.61 28.67
C GLN A 188 -20.66 4.57 28.48
N SER A 189 -21.87 4.03 28.49
CA SER A 189 -23.11 4.79 28.36
C SER A 189 -23.83 4.87 29.71
N ARG A 190 -24.20 6.08 30.11
CA ARG A 190 -25.00 6.34 31.31
C ARG A 190 -26.32 6.96 30.91
N TYR A 191 -27.41 6.26 31.24
CA TYR A 191 -28.75 6.74 30.96
C TYR A 191 -29.27 7.58 32.12
N ARG A 192 -29.84 8.76 31.79
CA ARG A 192 -30.31 9.74 32.78
C ARG A 192 -31.68 9.41 33.34
N ASN A 193 -32.46 8.61 32.61
CA ASN A 193 -33.88 8.40 32.92
C ASN A 193 -34.15 7.27 33.90
N GLY A 194 -33.13 6.54 34.35
CA GLY A 194 -33.32 5.38 35.28
C GLY A 194 -34.08 4.20 34.71
N LEU A 195 -34.53 4.30 33.46
CA LEU A 195 -35.30 3.26 32.76
C LEU A 195 -34.42 2.22 32.05
N GLN A 196 -33.18 2.58 31.78
CA GLN A 196 -32.20 1.68 31.18
C GLN A 196 -30.96 1.56 32.08
N ALA A 197 -30.40 0.37 32.16
CA ALA A 197 -29.14 0.12 32.88
C ALA A 197 -27.98 0.80 32.17
N ASN A 198 -27.00 1.24 32.92
CA ASN A 198 -25.74 1.69 32.33
C ASN A 198 -25.11 0.54 31.53
N MET A 199 -24.70 0.82 30.31
CA MET A 199 -24.08 -0.15 29.43
C MET A 199 -22.60 0.16 29.30
N SER A 200 -21.80 -0.88 29.25
CA SER A 200 -20.39 -0.80 28.85
C SER A 200 -20.12 -1.84 27.81
N SER A 201 -19.34 -1.48 26.78
CA SER A 201 -18.90 -2.40 25.75
C SER A 201 -17.38 -2.32 25.68
N ASN A 202 -16.74 -3.46 25.50
CA ASN A 202 -15.29 -3.57 25.32
C ASN A 202 -15.00 -4.57 24.24
N PHE A 203 -14.20 -4.12 23.27
CA PHE A 203 -13.73 -4.93 22.18
C PHE A 203 -12.19 -4.87 22.11
N LEU A 204 -11.54 -5.99 21.98
CA LEU A 204 -10.11 -6.10 21.77
C LEU A 204 -9.84 -7.09 20.65
N ASN A 205 -9.11 -6.65 19.64
CA ASN A 205 -8.58 -7.50 18.59
C ASN A 205 -7.07 -7.62 18.77
N LEU A 206 -6.57 -8.84 18.75
CA LEU A 206 -5.14 -9.16 18.82
C LEU A 206 -4.72 -9.88 17.55
N ASN A 207 -3.71 -9.33 16.88
CA ASN A 207 -3.04 -9.96 15.76
C ASN A 207 -1.63 -10.34 16.20
N THR A 208 -1.38 -11.62 16.39
CA THR A 208 -0.05 -12.11 16.77
C THR A 208 0.60 -12.88 15.63
N GLY A 209 1.92 -12.87 15.57
CA GLY A 209 2.62 -13.56 14.50
C GLY A 209 4.08 -13.83 14.80
N ALA A 210 4.64 -14.77 14.04
CA ALA A 210 6.07 -15.06 14.04
C ALA A 210 6.54 -15.31 12.61
N ASN A 211 7.72 -14.78 12.29
CA ASN A 211 8.39 -14.95 11.01
C ASN A 211 9.73 -15.67 11.20
N TYR A 212 9.98 -16.66 10.35
CA TYR A 212 11.29 -17.31 10.29
C TYR A 212 11.58 -17.81 8.87
N GLY A 213 12.56 -17.23 8.19
CA GLY A 213 12.76 -17.45 6.76
C GLY A 213 11.48 -17.12 5.98
N GLY A 214 11.06 -17.97 5.04
CA GLY A 214 9.80 -17.85 4.30
C GLY A 214 8.53 -18.25 5.06
N TRP A 215 8.63 -18.75 6.30
CA TRP A 215 7.48 -19.21 7.09
C TRP A 215 6.85 -18.09 7.89
N ARG A 216 5.53 -18.07 7.93
CA ARG A 216 4.72 -17.07 8.63
C ARG A 216 3.68 -17.78 9.48
N VAL A 217 3.72 -17.58 10.78
CA VAL A 217 2.64 -17.96 11.70
C VAL A 217 1.83 -16.71 11.99
N ARG A 218 0.52 -16.79 11.90
CA ARG A 218 -0.39 -15.69 12.24
C ARG A 218 -1.54 -16.24 13.07
N ASN A 219 -1.92 -15.48 14.08
CA ASN A 219 -3.13 -15.72 14.86
C ASN A 219 -3.89 -14.41 14.99
N ASN A 220 -5.18 -14.45 14.74
CA ASN A 220 -6.10 -13.35 14.98
C ASN A 220 -7.16 -13.81 15.98
N ALA A 221 -7.28 -13.08 17.08
CA ALA A 221 -8.25 -13.34 18.12
C ALA A 221 -8.98 -12.05 18.50
N SER A 222 -10.25 -12.15 18.85
CA SER A 222 -11.03 -11.04 19.36
C SER A 222 -11.60 -11.36 20.74
N TYR A 223 -11.78 -10.30 21.53
CA TYR A 223 -12.51 -10.31 22.78
C TYR A 223 -13.65 -9.29 22.67
N SER A 224 -14.85 -9.70 22.99
CA SER A 224 -16.03 -8.84 23.01
C SER A 224 -16.86 -9.15 24.23
N ASP A 225 -16.96 -8.17 25.14
CA ASP A 225 -17.85 -8.16 26.32
C ASP A 225 -17.83 -9.43 27.21
N GLY A 226 -16.68 -10.09 27.33
CA GLY A 226 -16.48 -11.28 28.20
C GLY A 226 -16.03 -12.51 27.42
N ASP A 227 -16.28 -12.56 26.12
CA ASP A 227 -16.03 -13.73 25.29
C ASP A 227 -14.79 -13.58 24.42
N TRP A 228 -13.93 -14.59 24.45
CA TRP A 228 -12.79 -14.70 23.53
C TRP A 228 -13.12 -15.59 22.35
N GLU A 229 -12.81 -15.09 21.17
CA GLU A 229 -12.95 -15.83 19.92
C GLU A 229 -11.61 -15.89 19.18
N ASN A 230 -11.21 -17.11 18.81
CA ASN A 230 -10.10 -17.29 17.88
C ASN A 230 -10.67 -17.22 16.45
N LEU A 231 -10.36 -16.14 15.76
CA LEU A 231 -10.88 -15.90 14.41
C LEU A 231 -10.10 -16.71 13.36
N SER A 232 -8.77 -16.81 13.54
CA SER A 232 -7.94 -17.60 12.63
C SER A 232 -6.58 -17.91 13.23
N SER A 233 -6.03 -19.07 12.91
CA SER A 233 -4.65 -19.45 13.19
C SER A 233 -4.07 -20.09 11.94
N THR A 234 -3.01 -19.50 11.36
CA THR A 234 -2.46 -19.92 10.07
C THR A 234 -0.95 -20.07 10.12
N LEU A 235 -0.46 -21.01 9.34
CA LEU A 235 0.93 -21.15 8.93
C LEU A 235 0.98 -21.03 7.41
N SER A 236 1.74 -20.09 6.89
CA SER A 236 1.87 -19.89 5.45
C SER A 236 3.31 -19.86 4.98
N HIS A 237 3.50 -20.18 3.70
CA HIS A 237 4.80 -20.19 3.03
C HIS A 237 4.64 -19.89 1.54
N ASP A 238 5.53 -19.06 1.01
CA ASP A 238 5.57 -18.69 -0.40
C ASP A 238 6.20 -19.80 -1.25
N ILE A 239 5.48 -20.28 -2.26
CA ILE A 239 6.04 -21.18 -3.29
C ILE A 239 6.43 -20.31 -4.50
N LYS A 240 7.56 -19.61 -4.41
CA LYS A 240 8.00 -18.58 -5.38
C LYS A 240 8.02 -19.07 -6.82
N LYS A 241 8.51 -20.32 -7.07
CA LYS A 241 8.57 -20.92 -8.41
C LYS A 241 7.20 -21.13 -9.06
N LEU A 242 6.16 -21.39 -8.27
CA LEU A 242 4.79 -21.60 -8.74
C LEU A 242 3.94 -20.34 -8.62
N ARG A 243 4.50 -19.23 -8.14
CA ARG A 243 3.76 -18.00 -7.83
C ARG A 243 2.51 -18.29 -6.99
N SER A 244 2.70 -19.08 -5.94
CA SER A 244 1.62 -19.65 -5.16
C SER A 244 1.92 -19.58 -3.67
N GLN A 245 0.86 -19.70 -2.88
CA GLN A 245 0.90 -19.77 -1.43
C GLN A 245 0.55 -21.18 -0.96
N PHE A 246 1.29 -21.68 0.00
CA PHE A 246 0.89 -22.77 0.87
C PHE A 246 0.33 -22.21 2.16
N LEU A 247 -0.79 -22.72 2.61
CA LEU A 247 -1.43 -22.32 3.86
C LEU A 247 -1.94 -23.55 4.62
N LEU A 248 -1.64 -23.61 5.91
CA LEU A 248 -2.15 -24.60 6.86
C LEU A 248 -2.83 -23.86 8.00
N GLY A 249 -4.03 -24.28 8.39
CA GLY A 249 -4.79 -23.71 9.49
C GLY A 249 -6.15 -23.20 9.10
N ASP A 250 -6.62 -22.12 9.75
CA ASP A 250 -7.94 -21.54 9.50
C ASP A 250 -7.88 -20.64 8.26
N SER A 251 -8.74 -20.90 7.31
CA SER A 251 -8.81 -20.14 6.05
C SER A 251 -10.20 -20.21 5.45
N THR A 252 -10.37 -19.47 4.38
CA THR A 252 -11.59 -19.58 3.54
C THR A 252 -11.18 -19.84 2.11
N THR A 253 -11.95 -20.67 1.42
CA THR A 253 -11.73 -20.92 0.01
C THR A 253 -12.07 -19.67 -0.81
N PRO A 254 -11.47 -19.47 -2.03
CA PRO A 254 -11.82 -18.32 -2.86
C PRO A 254 -13.27 -18.39 -3.30
N ALA A 255 -13.91 -17.22 -3.33
CA ALA A 255 -15.32 -17.10 -3.71
C ALA A 255 -15.51 -16.61 -5.16
N ASP A 256 -14.49 -16.71 -5.98
CA ASP A 256 -14.55 -16.32 -7.40
C ASP A 256 -15.50 -17.23 -8.20
N LEU A 257 -15.44 -18.52 -7.93
CA LEU A 257 -16.23 -19.54 -8.59
C LEU A 257 -17.39 -20.01 -7.71
N PHE A 258 -17.10 -20.62 -6.58
CA PHE A 258 -18.06 -21.03 -5.56
C PHE A 258 -18.22 -19.96 -4.48
N ASP A 259 -19.23 -20.05 -3.65
CA ASP A 259 -19.28 -19.26 -2.42
C ASP A 259 -18.10 -19.69 -1.49
N GLY A 260 -17.50 -18.74 -0.76
CA GLY A 260 -16.37 -19.03 0.11
C GLY A 260 -16.74 -20.00 1.24
N ILE A 261 -15.93 -21.01 1.46
CA ILE A 261 -16.12 -22.03 2.51
C ILE A 261 -15.06 -21.78 3.58
N PRO A 262 -15.44 -21.35 4.80
CA PRO A 262 -14.53 -21.27 5.93
C PRO A 262 -14.14 -22.67 6.41
N PHE A 263 -12.84 -22.88 6.66
CA PHE A 263 -12.34 -24.21 7.01
C PHE A 263 -11.05 -24.16 7.82
N ARG A 264 -10.77 -25.25 8.48
CA ARG A 264 -9.45 -25.55 9.05
C ARG A 264 -8.83 -26.73 8.30
N GLY A 265 -7.69 -26.49 7.67
CA GLY A 265 -7.06 -27.50 6.84
C GLY A 265 -5.85 -27.01 6.09
N VAL A 266 -5.64 -27.54 4.89
CA VAL A 266 -4.55 -27.20 3.99
C VAL A 266 -5.09 -26.56 2.72
N ARG A 267 -4.42 -25.52 2.25
CA ARG A 267 -4.71 -24.87 0.98
C ARG A 267 -3.42 -24.55 0.21
N ILE A 268 -3.45 -24.80 -1.11
CA ILE A 268 -2.44 -24.32 -2.04
C ILE A 268 -3.15 -23.57 -3.15
N TYR A 269 -2.69 -22.33 -3.42
CA TYR A 269 -3.39 -21.46 -4.38
C TYR A 269 -2.44 -20.48 -5.06
N SER A 270 -2.79 -20.08 -6.28
CA SER A 270 -2.10 -19.01 -7.00
C SER A 270 -2.21 -17.70 -6.27
N ASP A 271 -1.08 -16.99 -6.08
CA ASP A 271 -1.04 -15.67 -5.47
C ASP A 271 -0.94 -14.58 -6.53
N ASN A 272 -2.03 -13.85 -6.71
CA ASN A 272 -2.10 -12.77 -7.70
C ASN A 272 -1.17 -11.60 -7.38
N ASP A 273 -0.76 -11.39 -6.12
CA ASP A 273 0.19 -10.32 -5.78
C ASP A 273 1.61 -10.61 -6.28
N MET A 274 1.91 -11.89 -6.56
CA MET A 274 3.13 -12.28 -7.26
C MET A 274 3.10 -11.98 -8.75
N LEU A 275 1.96 -11.50 -9.28
CA LEU A 275 1.77 -11.04 -10.64
C LEU A 275 1.86 -9.52 -10.71
N PRO A 276 2.27 -8.92 -11.83
CA PRO A 276 2.25 -7.47 -12.06
C PRO A 276 0.86 -6.86 -11.84
N TYR A 277 0.79 -5.58 -11.44
CA TYR A 277 -0.49 -4.88 -11.24
C TYR A 277 -1.43 -4.94 -12.45
N SER A 278 -0.86 -4.89 -13.67
CA SER A 278 -1.62 -5.01 -14.91
C SER A 278 -2.38 -6.33 -15.05
N GLN A 279 -2.12 -7.31 -14.18
CA GLN A 279 -2.70 -8.65 -14.22
C GLN A 279 -3.58 -8.97 -13.00
N GLN A 280 -3.77 -8.04 -12.08
CA GLN A 280 -4.51 -8.23 -10.81
C GLN A 280 -5.95 -7.68 -10.83
N GLY A 281 -6.80 -8.13 -9.91
CA GLY A 281 -8.22 -7.77 -9.74
C GLY A 281 -8.58 -7.11 -8.39
N PHE A 282 -9.81 -6.77 -8.16
CA PHE A 282 -10.48 -5.78 -7.28
C PHE A 282 -10.75 -6.18 -5.81
N ALA A 283 -10.94 -5.15 -4.88
CA ALA A 283 -11.40 -5.31 -3.48
C ALA A 283 -12.60 -4.39 -3.12
N PRO A 284 -13.58 -4.81 -2.27
CA PRO A 284 -14.76 -4.00 -1.93
C PRO A 284 -14.56 -3.00 -0.79
N VAL A 285 -15.34 -1.91 -0.80
CA VAL A 285 -15.39 -0.83 0.20
C VAL A 285 -16.76 -0.81 0.86
N ILE A 286 -16.83 -0.76 2.20
CA ILE A 286 -18.12 -0.66 2.93
C ILE A 286 -18.48 0.80 3.11
N ARG A 287 -19.70 1.17 2.69
CA ARG A 287 -20.26 2.50 2.81
C ARG A 287 -21.61 2.45 3.52
N GLY A 288 -21.84 3.42 4.40
CA GLY A 288 -23.11 3.54 5.12
C GLY A 288 -23.34 4.96 5.62
N ILE A 289 -24.43 5.17 6.31
CA ILE A 289 -24.82 6.43 6.92
C ILE A 289 -25.09 6.19 8.41
N ALA A 290 -24.44 6.95 9.29
CA ALA A 290 -24.72 7.00 10.71
C ALA A 290 -25.53 8.26 11.02
N GLN A 291 -26.54 8.16 11.88
CA GLN A 291 -27.36 9.31 12.26
C GLN A 291 -26.81 10.04 13.50
N SER A 292 -26.05 9.32 14.30
CA SER A 292 -25.38 9.83 15.50
C SER A 292 -23.95 9.32 15.54
N ASP A 293 -23.21 9.55 16.63
CA ASP A 293 -21.96 8.84 16.89
C ASP A 293 -22.28 7.36 17.10
N ALA A 294 -22.18 6.57 16.03
CA ALA A 294 -22.64 5.21 16.00
C ALA A 294 -21.50 4.22 16.11
N ARG A 295 -21.78 3.08 16.71
CA ARG A 295 -20.91 1.90 16.64
C ARG A 295 -21.24 1.11 15.38
N VAL A 296 -20.28 0.94 14.49
CA VAL A 296 -20.40 0.10 13.30
C VAL A 296 -19.74 -1.23 13.58
N THR A 297 -20.55 -2.30 13.64
CA THR A 297 -20.09 -3.67 13.81
C THR A 297 -20.21 -4.40 12.48
N ILE A 298 -19.13 -4.98 12.00
CA ILE A 298 -19.06 -5.71 10.75
C ILE A 298 -18.83 -7.18 11.07
N LYS A 299 -19.79 -8.01 10.66
CA LYS A 299 -19.75 -9.46 10.85
C LYS A 299 -19.62 -10.17 9.50
N GLN A 300 -19.01 -11.34 9.51
CA GLN A 300 -18.96 -12.26 8.39
C GLN A 300 -19.03 -13.68 8.93
N HIS A 301 -19.95 -14.50 8.43
CA HIS A 301 -20.23 -15.83 8.97
C HIS A 301 -20.46 -15.85 10.50
N GLY A 302 -21.16 -14.86 11.03
CA GLY A 302 -21.45 -14.73 12.46
C GLY A 302 -20.28 -14.18 13.31
N TYR A 303 -19.05 -14.13 12.78
CA TYR A 303 -17.90 -13.59 13.48
C TYR A 303 -17.80 -12.07 13.34
N THR A 304 -17.57 -11.37 14.44
CA THR A 304 -17.30 -9.93 14.41
C THR A 304 -15.87 -9.69 13.92
N LEU A 305 -15.73 -9.14 12.73
CA LEU A 305 -14.43 -8.87 12.09
C LEU A 305 -13.86 -7.53 12.53
N TYR A 306 -14.76 -6.55 12.61
CA TYR A 306 -14.36 -5.18 12.84
C TYR A 306 -15.46 -4.43 13.57
N GLU A 307 -15.05 -3.61 14.53
CA GLU A 307 -15.94 -2.72 15.25
C GLU A 307 -15.27 -1.36 15.41
N THR A 308 -15.95 -0.31 15.01
CA THR A 308 -15.45 1.06 15.10
C THR A 308 -16.57 2.03 15.41
N TYR A 309 -16.21 3.21 15.92
CA TYR A 309 -17.12 4.31 16.13
C TYR A 309 -16.96 5.33 15.03
N VAL A 310 -18.07 5.69 14.41
CA VAL A 310 -18.11 6.65 13.32
C VAL A 310 -18.97 7.85 13.73
N PRO A 311 -18.56 9.06 13.32
CA PRO A 311 -19.37 10.26 13.55
C PRO A 311 -20.63 10.23 12.69
N PRO A 312 -21.64 11.04 13.01
CA PRO A 312 -22.84 11.17 12.18
C PRO A 312 -22.52 11.59 10.76
N GLY A 313 -23.23 10.99 9.81
CA GLY A 313 -23.07 11.21 8.39
C GLY A 313 -22.63 9.96 7.62
N PRO A 314 -22.30 10.10 6.34
CA PRO A 314 -21.81 8.98 5.55
C PRO A 314 -20.42 8.54 6.03
N PHE A 315 -20.22 7.24 6.14
CA PHE A 315 -18.93 6.65 6.48
C PHE A 315 -18.46 5.71 5.36
N GLU A 316 -17.15 5.59 5.25
CA GLU A 316 -16.47 4.68 4.34
C GLU A 316 -15.40 3.90 5.12
N ILE A 317 -15.48 2.58 5.10
CA ILE A 317 -14.53 1.68 5.76
C ILE A 317 -13.84 0.87 4.69
N THR A 318 -12.54 1.10 4.55
CA THR A 318 -11.69 0.50 3.51
C THR A 318 -10.70 -0.53 4.08
N ASP A 319 -10.49 -0.51 5.40
CA ASP A 319 -9.43 -1.22 6.09
C ASP A 319 -9.96 -2.41 6.89
N ILE A 320 -10.64 -3.31 6.20
CA ILE A 320 -11.20 -4.51 6.81
C ILE A 320 -10.32 -5.69 6.45
N THR A 321 -9.78 -6.35 7.47
CA THR A 321 -9.12 -7.64 7.28
C THR A 321 -10.18 -8.70 6.99
N GLN A 322 -10.32 -9.11 5.74
CA GLN A 322 -11.27 -10.14 5.34
C GLN A 322 -10.83 -11.50 5.88
N ILE A 323 -11.69 -12.19 6.59
CA ILE A 323 -11.50 -13.63 6.88
C ILE A 323 -11.79 -14.44 5.61
N SER A 324 -12.69 -13.93 4.76
CA SER A 324 -13.19 -14.65 3.60
C SER A 324 -13.40 -13.70 2.43
N SER A 325 -12.70 -13.89 1.33
CA SER A 325 -12.99 -13.19 0.09
C SER A 325 -14.32 -13.71 -0.50
N GLY A 326 -15.21 -12.79 -0.87
CA GLY A 326 -16.45 -13.08 -1.58
C GLY A 326 -17.63 -13.54 -0.73
N SER A 327 -17.50 -13.55 0.58
CA SER A 327 -18.67 -13.72 1.47
C SER A 327 -19.21 -12.35 1.86
N ASP A 328 -20.53 -12.24 1.94
CA ASP A 328 -21.20 -11.00 2.29
C ASP A 328 -20.82 -10.54 3.69
N PHE A 329 -20.77 -9.23 3.88
CA PHE A 329 -20.61 -8.60 5.17
C PHE A 329 -21.99 -8.21 5.71
N ASP A 330 -22.26 -8.55 6.94
CA ASP A 330 -23.42 -8.07 7.69
C ASP A 330 -22.95 -6.90 8.54
N ILE A 331 -23.44 -5.72 8.21
CA ILE A 331 -23.10 -4.47 8.86
C ILE A 331 -24.24 -4.07 9.78
N THR A 332 -23.93 -3.86 11.05
CA THR A 332 -24.87 -3.30 12.03
C THR A 332 -24.33 -1.96 12.50
N VAL A 333 -25.13 -0.93 12.33
CA VAL A 333 -24.88 0.41 12.84
C VAL A 333 -25.75 0.59 14.09
N THR A 334 -25.13 0.60 15.25
CA THR A 334 -25.80 0.87 16.53
C THR A 334 -25.63 2.32 16.85
N GLU A 335 -26.70 3.09 16.80
CA GLU A 335 -26.71 4.51 17.08
C GLU A 335 -26.51 4.82 18.58
N ALA A 336 -26.21 6.08 18.92
CA ALA A 336 -25.98 6.48 20.31
C ALA A 336 -27.19 6.28 21.23
N ASP A 337 -28.40 6.24 20.69
CA ASP A 337 -29.65 5.97 21.42
C ASP A 337 -29.93 4.46 21.59
N GLY A 338 -29.11 3.61 21.01
CA GLY A 338 -29.23 2.15 21.03
C GLY A 338 -30.08 1.59 19.89
N SER A 339 -30.60 2.43 18.97
CA SER A 339 -31.27 1.94 17.76
C SER A 339 -30.28 1.30 16.81
N GLU A 340 -30.70 0.25 16.13
CA GLU A 340 -29.84 -0.52 15.21
C GLU A 340 -30.38 -0.50 13.79
N HIS A 341 -29.47 -0.23 12.85
CA HIS A 341 -29.71 -0.38 11.42
C HIS A 341 -28.74 -1.42 10.87
N SER A 342 -29.26 -2.43 10.20
CA SER A 342 -28.41 -3.47 9.62
C SER A 342 -28.61 -3.54 8.12
N PHE A 343 -27.53 -3.78 7.41
CA PHE A 343 -27.54 -4.01 5.97
C PHE A 343 -26.42 -4.97 5.57
N THR A 344 -26.61 -5.60 4.43
CA THR A 344 -25.62 -6.50 3.87
C THR A 344 -24.87 -5.79 2.75
N GLN A 345 -23.55 -5.84 2.82
CA GLN A 345 -22.67 -5.46 1.71
C GLN A 345 -22.17 -6.72 1.03
N SER A 346 -22.58 -6.91 -0.22
CA SER A 346 -22.08 -8.03 -0.99
C SER A 346 -20.63 -7.82 -1.39
N SER A 347 -19.81 -8.86 -1.26
CA SER A 347 -18.49 -8.91 -1.84
C SER A 347 -18.60 -9.19 -3.33
N ALA A 348 -18.36 -8.18 -4.15
CA ALA A 348 -18.48 -8.27 -5.59
C ALA A 348 -17.34 -9.08 -6.19
N SER A 349 -17.67 -10.13 -6.94
CA SER A 349 -16.72 -10.80 -7.84
C SER A 349 -16.83 -10.21 -9.24
N LEU A 350 -15.71 -9.75 -9.83
CA LEU A 350 -15.67 -9.36 -11.23
C LEU A 350 -15.81 -10.58 -12.15
N PRO A 351 -16.20 -10.41 -13.44
CA PRO A 351 -16.12 -11.49 -14.41
C PRO A 351 -14.74 -12.15 -14.38
N VAL A 352 -14.73 -13.48 -14.37
CA VAL A 352 -13.48 -14.24 -14.26
C VAL A 352 -12.74 -14.15 -15.58
N MET A 353 -11.70 -13.34 -15.64
CA MET A 353 -10.91 -13.09 -16.84
C MET A 353 -9.43 -13.24 -16.56
N LEU A 354 -8.74 -14.02 -17.40
CA LEU A 354 -7.28 -14.14 -17.43
C LEU A 354 -6.73 -13.88 -18.83
N ARG A 355 -5.53 -13.34 -18.89
CA ARG A 355 -4.80 -13.21 -20.16
C ARG A 355 -4.45 -14.57 -20.71
N ARG A 356 -4.24 -14.64 -22.04
CA ARG A 356 -3.79 -15.85 -22.75
C ARG A 356 -2.62 -16.51 -22.02
N GLY A 357 -2.75 -17.80 -21.69
CA GLY A 357 -1.76 -18.59 -20.96
C GLY A 357 -1.72 -18.34 -19.46
N GLY A 358 -2.54 -17.40 -18.95
CA GLY A 358 -2.71 -17.18 -17.50
C GLY A 358 -3.36 -18.41 -16.86
N PHE A 359 -2.91 -18.76 -15.66
CA PHE A 359 -3.34 -19.93 -14.94
C PHE A 359 -3.49 -19.62 -13.46
N ASN A 360 -4.72 -19.74 -12.94
CA ASN A 360 -5.01 -19.61 -11.52
C ASN A 360 -5.66 -20.89 -11.02
N TYR A 361 -5.25 -21.34 -9.85
CA TYR A 361 -5.80 -22.52 -9.20
C TYR A 361 -5.92 -22.35 -7.70
N SER A 362 -6.81 -23.11 -7.08
CA SER A 362 -6.91 -23.29 -5.64
C SER A 362 -7.33 -24.72 -5.32
N LEU A 363 -6.56 -25.36 -4.47
CA LEU A 363 -6.86 -26.67 -3.91
C LEU A 363 -6.96 -26.53 -2.39
N ALA A 364 -8.08 -26.92 -1.81
CA ALA A 364 -8.31 -26.88 -0.37
C ALA A 364 -8.84 -28.24 0.11
N LEU A 365 -8.29 -28.71 1.22
CA LEU A 365 -8.72 -29.90 1.93
C LEU A 365 -8.81 -29.57 3.41
N GLY A 366 -9.91 -29.84 4.06
CA GLY A 366 -10.07 -29.53 5.46
C GLY A 366 -11.46 -29.81 6.00
N ARG A 367 -11.65 -29.32 7.19
CA ARG A 367 -12.90 -29.43 7.94
C ARG A 367 -13.63 -28.11 7.94
N TYR A 368 -14.91 -28.11 7.57
CA TYR A 368 -15.77 -26.92 7.61
C TYR A 368 -15.81 -26.30 9.00
N GLN A 369 -15.78 -24.98 9.06
CA GLN A 369 -15.82 -24.19 10.30
C GLN A 369 -16.95 -23.17 10.20
N SER A 370 -17.90 -23.24 11.10
CA SER A 370 -18.95 -22.22 11.26
C SER A 370 -19.19 -22.02 12.74
N LYS A 371 -19.52 -20.79 13.15
CA LYS A 371 -19.93 -20.49 14.51
C LYS A 371 -21.38 -20.89 14.75
N ASP A 372 -22.21 -20.74 13.71
CA ASP A 372 -23.65 -20.90 13.81
C ASP A 372 -24.09 -22.38 13.70
N VAL A 373 -23.19 -23.27 13.32
CA VAL A 373 -23.49 -24.67 13.02
C VAL A 373 -22.49 -25.60 13.71
N SER A 374 -23.02 -26.56 14.46
CA SER A 374 -22.19 -27.56 15.16
C SER A 374 -21.61 -28.63 14.23
N ALA A 375 -22.17 -28.81 13.03
CA ALA A 375 -21.68 -29.76 12.04
C ALA A 375 -20.41 -29.26 11.35
N SER A 376 -19.36 -30.06 11.40
CA SER A 376 -18.03 -29.75 10.84
C SER A 376 -17.56 -30.87 9.92
N PRO A 377 -18.19 -31.10 8.74
CA PRO A 377 -17.80 -32.16 7.84
C PRO A 377 -16.45 -31.88 7.18
N ASP A 378 -15.72 -32.94 6.86
CA ASP A 378 -14.54 -32.87 6.04
C ASP A 378 -14.93 -32.62 4.56
N PHE A 379 -14.19 -31.78 3.86
CA PHE A 379 -14.44 -31.48 2.45
C PHE A 379 -13.14 -31.29 1.65
N GLY A 380 -13.28 -31.40 0.34
CA GLY A 380 -12.27 -31.01 -0.62
C GLY A 380 -12.86 -30.07 -1.67
N GLN A 381 -12.08 -29.06 -2.04
CA GLN A 381 -12.42 -28.13 -3.12
C GLN A 381 -11.24 -27.98 -4.08
N ALA A 382 -11.54 -28.03 -5.38
CA ALA A 382 -10.60 -27.72 -6.44
C ALA A 382 -11.21 -26.68 -7.37
N GLN A 383 -10.41 -25.67 -7.73
CA GLN A 383 -10.77 -24.64 -8.69
C GLN A 383 -9.64 -24.41 -9.67
N LEU A 384 -10.01 -24.14 -10.92
CA LEU A 384 -9.09 -23.88 -12.01
C LEU A 384 -9.64 -22.78 -12.91
N VAL A 385 -8.78 -21.84 -13.30
CA VAL A 385 -9.06 -20.78 -14.27
C VAL A 385 -7.91 -20.74 -15.27
N TYR A 386 -8.23 -20.75 -16.55
CA TYR A 386 -7.22 -20.74 -17.63
C TYR A 386 -7.59 -19.78 -18.76
N GLY A 387 -6.65 -18.90 -19.09
CA GLY A 387 -6.78 -17.93 -20.19
C GLY A 387 -6.49 -18.58 -21.56
N LEU A 388 -7.52 -18.73 -22.38
CA LEU A 388 -7.45 -19.22 -23.75
C LEU A 388 -7.10 -18.09 -24.75
N PRO A 389 -6.75 -18.41 -26.02
CA PRO A 389 -6.69 -17.40 -27.08
C PRO A 389 -8.00 -16.62 -27.29
N TRP A 390 -7.94 -15.50 -28.02
CA TRP A 390 -9.07 -14.64 -28.39
C TRP A 390 -9.83 -13.98 -27.23
N GLY A 391 -9.14 -13.74 -26.09
CA GLY A 391 -9.78 -13.11 -24.94
C GLY A 391 -10.81 -13.98 -24.23
N ILE A 392 -10.74 -15.30 -24.39
CA ILE A 392 -11.63 -16.26 -23.72
C ILE A 392 -10.93 -16.78 -22.47
N THR A 393 -11.66 -16.97 -21.39
CA THR A 393 -11.22 -17.63 -20.17
C THR A 393 -12.15 -18.78 -19.85
N ALA A 394 -11.60 -19.99 -19.74
CA ALA A 394 -12.34 -21.16 -19.27
C ALA A 394 -12.06 -21.35 -17.78
N TYR A 395 -13.10 -21.67 -17.02
CA TYR A 395 -12.95 -21.94 -15.59
C TYR A 395 -13.93 -23.01 -15.12
N GLY A 396 -13.56 -23.64 -14.02
CA GLY A 396 -14.40 -24.65 -13.40
C GLY A 396 -13.84 -25.14 -12.08
N GLY A 397 -14.62 -25.97 -11.42
CA GLY A 397 -14.21 -26.53 -10.15
C GLY A 397 -15.21 -27.53 -9.60
N SER A 398 -14.84 -28.10 -8.47
CA SER A 398 -15.70 -29.00 -7.73
C SER A 398 -15.52 -28.85 -6.23
N VAL A 399 -16.59 -29.15 -5.49
CA VAL A 399 -16.62 -29.30 -4.03
C VAL A 399 -17.18 -30.69 -3.73
N ALA A 400 -16.51 -31.43 -2.89
CA ALA A 400 -16.94 -32.78 -2.47
C ALA A 400 -16.83 -32.91 -0.95
N SER A 401 -17.87 -33.47 -0.34
CA SER A 401 -17.95 -33.80 1.07
C SER A 401 -18.91 -34.97 1.28
N GLN A 402 -18.95 -35.52 2.48
CA GLN A 402 -19.96 -36.53 2.80
C GLN A 402 -21.35 -35.92 2.67
N GLY A 403 -22.19 -36.51 1.77
CA GLY A 403 -23.56 -36.01 1.54
C GLY A 403 -23.63 -34.75 0.67
N TYR A 404 -22.53 -34.24 0.13
CA TYR A 404 -22.53 -33.09 -0.76
C TYR A 404 -21.54 -33.24 -1.89
N TYR A 405 -21.98 -32.93 -3.11
CA TYR A 405 -21.11 -32.79 -4.28
C TYR A 405 -21.61 -31.67 -5.17
N SER A 406 -20.70 -30.79 -5.60
CA SER A 406 -21.02 -29.81 -6.63
C SER A 406 -19.91 -29.71 -7.67
N SER A 407 -20.31 -29.36 -8.90
CA SER A 407 -19.39 -29.08 -10.00
C SER A 407 -19.84 -27.85 -10.76
N MET A 408 -18.90 -27.03 -11.17
CA MET A 408 -19.12 -25.80 -11.92
C MET A 408 -18.27 -25.81 -13.18
N LEU A 409 -18.85 -25.29 -14.28
CA LEU A 409 -18.14 -24.93 -15.49
C LEU A 409 -18.59 -23.54 -15.95
N GLY A 410 -17.65 -22.73 -16.43
CA GLY A 410 -17.92 -21.41 -16.91
C GLY A 410 -16.95 -20.93 -17.97
N LEU A 411 -17.38 -19.91 -18.70
CA LEU A 411 -16.59 -19.20 -19.71
C LEU A 411 -16.71 -17.71 -19.48
N GLY A 412 -15.58 -17.02 -19.58
CA GLY A 412 -15.47 -15.58 -19.65
C GLY A 412 -15.01 -15.15 -21.04
N ALA A 413 -15.47 -14.00 -21.50
CA ALA A 413 -15.07 -13.43 -22.78
C ALA A 413 -14.79 -11.93 -22.64
N ASP A 414 -13.65 -11.50 -23.15
CA ASP A 414 -13.34 -10.08 -23.35
C ASP A 414 -13.94 -9.63 -24.68
N LEU A 415 -14.96 -8.78 -24.59
CA LEU A 415 -15.64 -8.19 -25.73
C LEU A 415 -14.98 -6.86 -26.17
N HIS A 416 -13.75 -6.59 -25.71
CA HIS A 416 -12.94 -5.40 -26.02
C HIS A 416 -13.68 -4.10 -25.64
N THR A 417 -14.13 -3.35 -26.65
CA THR A 417 -14.84 -2.08 -26.43
C THR A 417 -16.19 -2.24 -25.75
N LEU A 418 -16.76 -3.44 -25.75
CA LEU A 418 -18.06 -3.74 -25.12
C LEU A 418 -17.92 -4.22 -23.67
N GLY A 419 -16.69 -4.36 -23.15
CA GLY A 419 -16.42 -4.82 -21.77
C GLY A 419 -16.20 -6.32 -21.68
N SER A 420 -16.31 -6.88 -20.48
CA SER A 420 -16.09 -8.31 -20.21
C SER A 420 -17.35 -8.95 -19.67
N VAL A 421 -17.63 -10.16 -20.10
CA VAL A 421 -18.78 -10.96 -19.67
C VAL A 421 -18.32 -12.34 -19.25
N SER A 422 -18.95 -12.91 -18.22
CA SER A 422 -18.79 -14.33 -17.88
C SER A 422 -20.13 -14.98 -17.62
N PHE A 423 -20.19 -16.26 -17.93
CA PHE A 423 -21.35 -17.13 -17.68
C PHE A 423 -20.86 -18.45 -17.10
N ASP A 424 -21.53 -18.91 -16.04
CA ASP A 424 -21.27 -20.23 -15.44
C ASP A 424 -22.53 -20.94 -15.02
N SER A 425 -22.41 -22.26 -14.94
CA SER A 425 -23.43 -23.16 -14.47
C SER A 425 -22.86 -24.08 -13.41
N THR A 426 -23.54 -24.18 -12.29
CA THR A 426 -23.18 -25.05 -11.15
C THR A 426 -24.28 -26.09 -10.96
N HIS A 427 -23.90 -27.37 -10.96
CA HIS A 427 -24.76 -28.49 -10.53
C HIS A 427 -24.39 -28.86 -9.09
N ALA A 428 -25.40 -29.04 -8.23
CA ALA A 428 -25.17 -29.49 -6.85
C ALA A 428 -26.11 -30.65 -6.51
N THR A 429 -25.59 -31.61 -5.76
CA THR A 429 -26.32 -32.71 -5.13
C THR A 429 -26.04 -32.65 -3.64
N SER A 430 -27.08 -32.56 -2.84
CA SER A 430 -27.00 -32.52 -1.36
C SER A 430 -27.93 -33.53 -0.74
N VAL A 431 -27.53 -34.12 0.38
CA VAL A 431 -28.42 -35.00 1.21
C VAL A 431 -28.78 -34.20 2.47
N ILE A 432 -30.01 -33.82 2.58
CA ILE A 432 -30.53 -33.03 3.72
C ILE A 432 -31.67 -33.85 4.33
N ASP A 433 -31.62 -34.14 5.61
CA ASP A 433 -32.57 -34.97 6.35
C ASP A 433 -32.86 -36.33 5.67
N GLY A 434 -31.85 -36.93 5.11
CA GLY A 434 -31.93 -38.21 4.37
C GLY A 434 -32.50 -38.11 2.96
N ALA A 435 -32.97 -36.93 2.55
CA ALA A 435 -33.49 -36.70 1.19
C ALA A 435 -32.39 -36.18 0.26
N THR A 436 -32.29 -36.77 -0.94
CA THR A 436 -31.32 -36.29 -1.96
C THR A 436 -31.95 -35.16 -2.77
N ASN A 437 -31.35 -33.99 -2.69
CA ASN A 437 -31.69 -32.80 -3.46
C ASN A 437 -30.69 -32.61 -4.62
N LYS A 438 -31.20 -32.33 -5.82
CA LYS A 438 -30.40 -32.02 -7.01
C LYS A 438 -30.85 -30.70 -7.59
N GLY A 439 -29.92 -29.79 -7.83
CA GLY A 439 -30.22 -28.46 -8.34
C GLY A 439 -29.17 -27.89 -9.25
N MET A 440 -29.57 -26.85 -9.97
CA MET A 440 -28.69 -26.07 -10.87
C MET A 440 -28.74 -24.61 -10.46
N SER A 441 -27.58 -23.95 -10.58
CA SER A 441 -27.44 -22.48 -10.46
C SER A 441 -26.77 -21.95 -11.72
N TYR A 442 -27.24 -20.82 -12.20
CA TYR A 442 -26.69 -20.12 -13.37
C TYR A 442 -26.32 -18.71 -12.97
N ARG A 443 -25.11 -18.25 -13.34
CA ARG A 443 -24.63 -16.91 -13.05
C ARG A 443 -24.12 -16.25 -14.33
N ILE A 444 -24.51 -14.99 -14.52
CA ILE A 444 -23.94 -14.10 -15.54
C ILE A 444 -23.35 -12.87 -14.85
N GLN A 445 -22.16 -12.46 -15.27
CA GLN A 445 -21.49 -11.27 -14.75
C GLN A 445 -21.01 -10.42 -15.92
N TYR A 446 -21.06 -9.10 -15.76
CA TYR A 446 -20.62 -8.15 -16.78
C TYR A 446 -19.90 -6.98 -16.10
N ALA A 447 -18.80 -6.54 -16.70
CA ALA A 447 -18.07 -5.35 -16.27
C ALA A 447 -17.59 -4.54 -17.48
N LYS A 448 -17.63 -3.21 -17.34
CA LYS A 448 -17.16 -2.29 -18.38
C LYS A 448 -16.64 -0.99 -17.78
N ASN A 449 -15.48 -0.55 -18.26
CA ASN A 449 -14.98 0.79 -18.06
C ASN A 449 -15.09 1.59 -19.35
N ILE A 450 -15.69 2.79 -19.29
CA ILE A 450 -15.85 3.69 -20.43
C ILE A 450 -15.05 4.95 -20.13
N ASP A 451 -13.78 4.97 -20.51
CA ASP A 451 -12.84 6.06 -20.21
C ASP A 451 -13.31 7.41 -20.78
N LYS A 452 -13.93 7.41 -21.97
CA LYS A 452 -14.43 8.62 -22.62
C LYS A 452 -15.48 9.39 -21.80
N THR A 453 -16.30 8.69 -21.05
CA THR A 453 -17.36 9.27 -20.22
C THR A 453 -17.03 9.26 -18.73
N GLY A 454 -15.93 8.60 -18.35
CA GLY A 454 -15.59 8.36 -16.94
C GLY A 454 -16.58 7.44 -16.22
N THR A 455 -17.27 6.56 -16.98
CA THR A 455 -18.23 5.60 -16.43
C THR A 455 -17.54 4.29 -16.15
N ASN A 456 -17.60 3.84 -14.90
CA ASN A 456 -17.12 2.54 -14.49
C ASN A 456 -18.29 1.71 -14.00
N LEU A 457 -18.74 0.76 -14.80
CA LEU A 457 -19.64 -0.32 -14.39
C LEU A 457 -18.78 -1.46 -13.87
N THR A 458 -18.53 -1.45 -12.56
CA THR A 458 -17.62 -2.40 -11.93
C THR A 458 -18.21 -3.81 -11.95
N LEU A 459 -19.52 -3.92 -11.77
CA LEU A 459 -20.23 -5.20 -11.75
C LEU A 459 -21.69 -5.04 -12.11
N ALA A 460 -22.16 -5.91 -13.01
CA ALA A 460 -23.56 -6.32 -13.12
C ALA A 460 -23.57 -7.85 -13.03
N SER A 461 -24.20 -8.40 -12.01
CA SER A 461 -24.25 -9.84 -11.77
C SER A 461 -25.69 -10.28 -11.55
N TYR A 462 -26.05 -11.39 -12.17
CA TYR A 462 -27.31 -12.05 -11.93
C TYR A 462 -27.08 -13.55 -11.73
N ARG A 463 -27.59 -14.10 -10.64
CA ARG A 463 -27.58 -15.54 -10.35
C ARG A 463 -29.01 -16.01 -10.20
N TYR A 464 -29.33 -17.12 -10.82
CA TYR A 464 -30.57 -17.86 -10.62
C TYR A 464 -30.27 -19.27 -10.15
N SER A 465 -30.97 -19.74 -9.12
CA SER A 465 -30.83 -21.07 -8.57
C SER A 465 -32.18 -21.79 -8.55
N SER A 466 -32.20 -23.06 -8.95
CA SER A 466 -33.40 -23.88 -8.86
C SER A 466 -33.79 -24.19 -7.39
N LYS A 467 -35.02 -24.57 -7.12
CA LYS A 467 -35.54 -24.76 -5.76
C LYS A 467 -34.73 -25.75 -4.91
N ASN A 468 -34.17 -26.78 -5.53
CA ASN A 468 -33.40 -27.82 -4.83
C ASN A 468 -31.88 -27.60 -4.95
N PHE A 469 -31.44 -26.41 -5.36
CA PHE A 469 -30.06 -26.06 -5.34
C PHE A 469 -29.66 -25.51 -3.97
N TYR A 470 -28.61 -26.09 -3.41
CA TYR A 470 -27.98 -25.61 -2.16
C TYR A 470 -26.50 -25.42 -2.40
N THR A 471 -25.91 -24.36 -1.90
CA THR A 471 -24.46 -24.23 -1.76
C THR A 471 -23.99 -25.18 -0.67
N PHE A 472 -22.66 -25.37 -0.55
CA PHE A 472 -22.11 -26.25 0.48
C PHE A 472 -22.50 -25.80 1.89
N SER A 473 -22.31 -24.51 2.20
CA SER A 473 -22.65 -23.97 3.52
C SER A 473 -24.15 -24.09 3.79
N GLU A 474 -25.03 -23.73 2.84
CA GLU A 474 -26.47 -23.87 2.98
C GLU A 474 -26.90 -25.33 3.24
N ALA A 475 -26.28 -26.31 2.56
CA ALA A 475 -26.60 -27.71 2.76
C ALA A 475 -26.24 -28.21 4.17
N ILE A 476 -25.17 -27.67 4.76
CA ILE A 476 -24.75 -28.03 6.11
C ILE A 476 -25.59 -27.28 7.15
N ASP A 477 -25.87 -26.00 6.92
CA ASP A 477 -26.71 -25.18 7.83
C ASP A 477 -28.14 -25.72 7.95
N GLN A 478 -28.72 -26.27 6.86
CA GLN A 478 -30.02 -26.93 6.87
C GLN A 478 -30.09 -28.21 7.72
N GLN A 479 -28.92 -28.88 7.91
CA GLN A 479 -28.90 -30.12 8.74
C GLN A 479 -28.90 -29.83 10.25
N THR A 480 -28.73 -28.57 10.64
CA THR A 480 -28.61 -28.19 12.03
C THR A 480 -29.69 -27.16 12.38
N THR A 481 -30.68 -27.58 13.13
CA THR A 481 -31.68 -26.65 13.67
C THR A 481 -31.03 -25.77 14.72
N SER A 482 -30.68 -24.54 14.35
CA SER A 482 -30.26 -23.51 15.29
C SER A 482 -31.50 -22.97 16.02
N ASP A 483 -31.52 -23.13 17.34
CA ASP A 483 -32.60 -22.66 18.24
C ASP A 483 -32.56 -21.12 18.47
N THR A 484 -31.83 -20.36 17.62
CA THR A 484 -31.72 -18.90 17.70
C THR A 484 -32.97 -18.24 17.10
N GLN A 485 -34.00 -18.11 17.92
CA GLN A 485 -35.29 -17.44 17.56
C GLN A 485 -35.18 -15.92 17.38
N ASP A 486 -34.04 -15.30 17.68
CA ASP A 486 -33.86 -13.84 17.65
C ASP A 486 -32.87 -13.34 16.58
N ASP A 487 -32.45 -14.17 15.62
CA ASP A 487 -31.57 -13.72 14.56
C ASP A 487 -32.35 -13.00 13.45
N MET A 488 -32.02 -11.74 13.21
CA MET A 488 -32.58 -10.93 12.12
C MET A 488 -32.44 -11.62 10.75
N TYR A 489 -31.46 -12.50 10.60
CA TYR A 489 -31.15 -13.23 9.38
C TYR A 489 -31.65 -14.70 9.40
N ALA A 490 -32.41 -15.11 10.37
CA ALA A 490 -32.92 -16.50 10.50
C ALA A 490 -33.64 -17.02 9.22
N TYR A 491 -34.25 -16.11 8.42
CA TYR A 491 -34.87 -16.45 7.14
C TYR A 491 -33.86 -16.98 6.10
N ARG A 492 -32.57 -16.62 6.18
CA ARG A 492 -31.52 -17.11 5.26
C ARG A 492 -31.27 -18.61 5.44
N ASN A 493 -31.40 -19.10 6.64
CA ASN A 493 -31.29 -20.53 6.96
C ASN A 493 -32.60 -21.29 6.70
N ALA A 494 -33.72 -20.60 6.75
CA ALA A 494 -35.04 -21.23 6.54
C ALA A 494 -35.44 -21.35 5.06
N TYR A 495 -34.93 -20.49 4.17
CA TYR A 495 -35.40 -20.40 2.79
C TYR A 495 -34.23 -20.43 1.78
N ASN A 496 -34.37 -21.24 0.74
CA ASN A 496 -33.36 -21.32 -0.32
C ASN A 496 -33.33 -20.08 -1.21
N ARG A 497 -32.14 -19.63 -1.58
CA ARG A 497 -31.96 -18.53 -2.52
C ARG A 497 -32.51 -18.86 -3.89
N ARG A 498 -33.33 -17.97 -4.47
CA ARG A 498 -33.90 -18.13 -5.81
C ARG A 498 -33.15 -17.34 -6.85
N SER A 499 -33.03 -16.03 -6.65
CA SER A 499 -32.32 -15.17 -7.57
C SER A 499 -31.61 -14.04 -6.83
N ARG A 500 -30.46 -13.66 -7.35
CA ARG A 500 -29.65 -12.57 -6.84
C ARG A 500 -29.27 -11.64 -7.98
N ALA A 501 -29.61 -10.36 -7.84
CA ALA A 501 -29.20 -9.32 -8.77
C ALA A 501 -28.34 -8.29 -8.05
N GLN A 502 -27.25 -7.87 -8.68
CA GLN A 502 -26.33 -6.88 -8.14
C GLN A 502 -25.80 -5.99 -9.24
N ILE A 503 -25.67 -4.68 -8.95
CA ILE A 503 -25.06 -3.69 -9.85
C ILE A 503 -24.29 -2.65 -9.05
N ASN A 504 -23.09 -2.30 -9.53
CA ASN A 504 -22.26 -1.22 -8.99
C ASN A 504 -21.78 -0.35 -10.14
N ILE A 505 -22.13 0.94 -10.10
CA ILE A 505 -21.77 1.94 -11.10
C ILE A 505 -21.08 3.10 -10.41
N ASN A 506 -19.94 3.52 -10.94
CA ASN A 506 -19.28 4.77 -10.58
C ASN A 506 -19.16 5.63 -11.84
N GLN A 507 -19.66 6.86 -11.76
CA GLN A 507 -19.65 7.83 -12.85
C GLN A 507 -18.87 9.05 -12.42
N SER A 508 -17.72 9.29 -13.07
CA SER A 508 -17.01 10.56 -12.95
C SER A 508 -17.67 11.61 -13.86
N LEU A 509 -18.00 12.75 -13.29
CA LEU A 509 -18.54 13.91 -14.01
C LEU A 509 -17.46 15.00 -14.21
N GLY A 510 -16.18 14.63 -14.10
CA GLY A 510 -15.04 15.54 -14.19
C GLY A 510 -15.07 16.57 -13.04
N SER A 511 -15.04 17.86 -13.37
CA SER A 511 -15.11 18.96 -12.39
C SER A 511 -16.44 19.04 -11.62
N TRP A 512 -17.48 18.36 -12.07
CA TRP A 512 -18.79 18.31 -11.42
C TRP A 512 -18.88 17.20 -10.37
N GLY A 513 -17.79 16.43 -10.15
CA GLY A 513 -17.73 15.41 -9.10
C GLY A 513 -18.00 13.99 -9.59
N ASN A 514 -18.48 13.15 -8.68
CA ASN A 514 -18.68 11.72 -8.92
C ASN A 514 -20.05 11.27 -8.41
N VAL A 515 -20.70 10.40 -9.16
CA VAL A 515 -21.94 9.69 -8.77
C VAL A 515 -21.59 8.22 -8.60
N TYR A 516 -22.10 7.59 -7.54
CA TYR A 516 -22.08 6.13 -7.41
C TYR A 516 -23.46 5.58 -7.18
N ILE A 517 -23.70 4.39 -7.72
CA ILE A 517 -24.93 3.61 -7.52
C ILE A 517 -24.51 2.20 -7.15
N SER A 518 -25.04 1.69 -6.06
CA SER A 518 -24.90 0.29 -5.67
C SER A 518 -26.31 -0.28 -5.41
N ALA A 519 -26.64 -1.38 -6.03
CA ALA A 519 -27.92 -2.04 -5.81
C ALA A 519 -27.72 -3.56 -5.69
N TYR A 520 -28.43 -4.13 -4.75
CA TYR A 520 -28.44 -5.54 -4.46
C TYR A 520 -29.86 -5.98 -4.15
N GLN A 521 -30.29 -7.10 -4.73
CA GLN A 521 -31.55 -7.76 -4.40
C GLN A 521 -31.37 -9.27 -4.38
N GLN A 522 -31.87 -9.91 -3.34
CA GLN A 522 -31.91 -11.35 -3.16
C GLN A 522 -33.35 -11.82 -2.92
N ASP A 523 -33.82 -12.73 -3.76
CA ASP A 523 -35.14 -13.40 -3.60
C ASP A 523 -34.92 -14.83 -3.11
N TYR A 524 -35.93 -15.34 -2.42
CA TYR A 524 -35.92 -16.68 -1.82
C TYR A 524 -37.08 -17.51 -2.36
N TRP A 525 -36.89 -18.84 -2.39
CA TRP A 525 -37.97 -19.76 -2.66
C TRP A 525 -38.93 -19.82 -1.47
N GLN A 526 -40.23 -19.90 -1.73
CA GLN A 526 -41.28 -20.00 -0.71
C GLN A 526 -41.43 -18.79 0.24
N LEU A 527 -40.67 -17.70 0.01
CA LEU A 527 -40.78 -16.46 0.72
C LEU A 527 -41.24 -15.36 -0.25
N ASN A 528 -42.38 -14.73 0.01
CA ASN A 528 -42.93 -13.63 -0.81
C ASN A 528 -42.30 -12.27 -0.47
N LYS A 529 -41.14 -12.28 0.16
CA LYS A 529 -40.38 -11.11 0.53
C LYS A 529 -38.96 -11.24 -0.03
N TYR A 530 -38.28 -10.14 -0.16
CA TYR A 530 -36.91 -10.08 -0.67
C TYR A 530 -36.04 -9.27 0.28
N GLU A 531 -34.75 -9.44 0.15
CA GLU A 531 -33.72 -8.62 0.73
C GLU A 531 -33.20 -7.66 -0.34
N ARG A 532 -33.24 -6.35 -0.07
CA ARG A 532 -32.80 -5.33 -1.02
C ARG A 532 -32.01 -4.24 -0.32
N ASN A 533 -30.91 -3.83 -0.93
CA ASN A 533 -30.19 -2.63 -0.57
C ASN A 533 -29.89 -1.82 -1.85
N ILE A 534 -30.29 -0.56 -1.88
CA ILE A 534 -29.97 0.36 -2.95
C ILE A 534 -29.33 1.58 -2.32
N SER A 535 -28.14 1.96 -2.79
CA SER A 535 -27.42 3.15 -2.34
C SER A 535 -27.07 4.02 -3.54
N LEU A 536 -27.30 5.31 -3.41
CA LEU A 536 -26.94 6.35 -4.37
C LEU A 536 -26.14 7.41 -3.64
N GLY A 537 -25.01 7.82 -4.21
CA GLY A 537 -24.25 8.94 -3.70
C GLY A 537 -23.76 9.86 -4.79
N TYR A 538 -23.68 11.14 -4.45
CA TYR A 538 -23.11 12.18 -5.29
C TYR A 538 -22.16 13.03 -4.46
N ASN A 539 -20.90 13.14 -4.88
CA ASN A 539 -19.88 13.94 -4.24
C ASN A 539 -19.32 14.96 -5.23
N MET A 540 -19.27 16.22 -4.83
CA MET A 540 -18.66 17.26 -5.63
C MET A 540 -17.84 18.23 -4.77
N MET A 541 -16.85 18.86 -5.39
CA MET A 541 -16.07 19.95 -4.79
C MET A 541 -16.22 21.22 -5.64
N TRP A 542 -16.66 22.29 -5.02
CA TRP A 542 -16.77 23.59 -5.65
C TRP A 542 -16.07 24.65 -4.81
N HIS A 543 -15.09 25.35 -5.37
CA HIS A 543 -14.28 26.35 -4.68
C HIS A 543 -13.73 25.88 -3.32
N ARG A 544 -13.25 24.62 -3.25
CA ARG A 544 -12.75 23.97 -2.02
C ARG A 544 -13.84 23.60 -0.98
N ILE A 545 -15.10 23.91 -1.26
CA ILE A 545 -16.25 23.45 -0.46
C ILE A 545 -16.64 22.07 -1.00
N SER A 546 -16.71 21.08 -0.13
CA SER A 546 -17.18 19.75 -0.51
C SER A 546 -18.67 19.59 -0.19
N PHE A 547 -19.39 18.97 -1.11
CA PHE A 547 -20.78 18.60 -0.99
C PHE A 547 -20.92 17.10 -1.19
N ALA A 548 -21.68 16.44 -0.33
CA ALA A 548 -21.99 15.03 -0.47
C ALA A 548 -23.48 14.78 -0.23
N PHE A 549 -24.12 14.10 -1.18
CA PHE A 549 -25.49 13.58 -1.09
C PHE A 549 -25.42 12.07 -1.05
N ASN A 550 -26.16 11.45 -0.13
CA ASN A 550 -26.31 10.01 -0.08
C ASN A 550 -27.77 9.69 0.20
N ALA A 551 -28.27 8.67 -0.51
CA ALA A 551 -29.57 8.11 -0.30
C ALA A 551 -29.45 6.59 -0.29
N SER A 552 -30.08 5.94 0.65
CA SER A 552 -30.13 4.47 0.71
C SER A 552 -31.54 3.98 1.01
N GLN A 553 -31.83 2.83 0.46
CA GLN A 553 -33.04 2.08 0.75
C GLN A 553 -32.65 0.66 1.14
N THR A 554 -33.03 0.26 2.34
CA THR A 554 -32.83 -1.10 2.85
C THR A 554 -34.16 -1.74 3.12
N GLU A 555 -34.36 -2.97 2.69
CA GLU A 555 -35.53 -3.78 2.91
C GLU A 555 -35.12 -5.22 3.19
N MET A 556 -35.55 -5.75 4.31
CA MET A 556 -35.33 -7.14 4.71
C MET A 556 -36.65 -7.85 4.96
N PRO A 557 -36.71 -9.19 4.82
CA PRO A 557 -37.90 -9.95 5.11
C PRO A 557 -38.44 -9.77 6.52
N THR A 558 -37.56 -9.54 7.49
CA THR A 558 -37.86 -9.45 8.93
C THR A 558 -38.01 -8.03 9.45
N SER A 559 -37.57 -7.01 8.70
CA SER A 559 -37.65 -5.61 9.11
C SER A 559 -38.57 -4.80 8.19
N GLN A 560 -39.00 -3.63 8.68
CA GLN A 560 -39.67 -2.66 7.83
C GLN A 560 -38.65 -2.01 6.88
N ARG A 561 -39.14 -1.56 5.72
CA ARG A 561 -38.37 -0.81 4.75
C ARG A 561 -37.83 0.48 5.39
N ASP A 562 -36.56 0.74 5.27
CA ASP A 562 -35.91 1.98 5.70
C ASP A 562 -35.34 2.74 4.50
N ASN A 563 -35.73 4.01 4.38
CA ASN A 563 -35.19 4.93 3.41
C ASN A 563 -34.40 5.99 4.18
N GLN A 564 -33.11 6.10 3.91
CA GLN A 564 -32.23 7.06 4.53
C GLN A 564 -31.76 8.09 3.49
N PHE A 565 -31.64 9.31 3.91
CA PHE A 565 -31.08 10.43 3.13
C PHE A 565 -30.08 11.19 3.97
N SER A 566 -28.93 11.57 3.39
CA SER A 566 -28.02 12.51 4.01
C SER A 566 -27.48 13.54 3.02
N PHE A 567 -27.32 14.77 3.51
CA PHE A 567 -26.68 15.86 2.81
C PHE A 567 -25.59 16.47 3.70
N ASN A 568 -24.38 16.60 3.19
CA ASN A 568 -23.24 17.09 3.93
C ASN A 568 -22.55 18.21 3.17
N VAL A 569 -22.13 19.24 3.90
CA VAL A 569 -21.32 20.35 3.39
C VAL A 569 -20.12 20.54 4.31
N SER A 570 -18.93 20.64 3.71
CA SER A 570 -17.70 20.95 4.44
C SER A 570 -17.01 22.16 3.83
N VAL A 571 -16.81 23.19 4.64
CA VAL A 571 -16.24 24.47 4.26
C VAL A 571 -14.88 24.63 4.92
N PRO A 572 -13.76 24.79 4.17
CA PRO A 572 -12.45 24.99 4.77
C PRO A 572 -12.36 26.36 5.45
N LEU A 573 -11.81 26.36 6.65
CA LEU A 573 -11.59 27.55 7.47
C LEU A 573 -10.12 28.02 7.46
N ASP A 574 -9.31 27.57 6.52
CA ASP A 574 -7.85 27.76 6.46
C ASP A 574 -7.39 29.20 6.64
N LYS A 575 -8.24 30.19 6.28
CA LYS A 575 -7.93 31.61 6.45
C LYS A 575 -7.89 32.04 7.92
N TRP A 576 -8.60 31.34 8.79
CA TRP A 576 -8.73 31.67 10.21
C TRP A 576 -8.12 30.64 11.13
N LEU A 577 -8.33 29.37 10.78
CA LEU A 577 -7.87 28.18 11.49
C LEU A 577 -7.24 27.21 10.49
N PRO A 578 -5.91 27.09 10.45
CA PRO A 578 -5.23 26.19 9.53
C PRO A 578 -5.73 24.75 9.66
N GLN A 579 -5.93 24.05 8.54
CA GLN A 579 -6.33 22.66 8.48
C GLN A 579 -7.62 22.34 9.26
N THR A 580 -8.57 23.26 9.22
CA THR A 580 -9.86 23.14 9.91
C THR A 580 -11.02 23.37 8.95
N TRP A 581 -12.09 22.64 9.15
CA TRP A 581 -13.32 22.68 8.36
C TRP A 581 -14.53 22.91 9.25
N ALA A 582 -15.44 23.76 8.79
CA ALA A 582 -16.80 23.84 9.31
C ALA A 582 -17.66 22.84 8.54
N ASN A 583 -18.39 22.03 9.25
CA ASN A 583 -19.21 20.98 8.70
C ASN A 583 -20.68 21.22 9.04
N TYR A 584 -21.55 20.95 8.07
CA TYR A 584 -22.99 20.84 8.29
C TYR A 584 -23.47 19.54 7.67
N SER A 585 -24.28 18.80 8.38
CA SER A 585 -24.98 17.63 7.86
C SER A 585 -26.45 17.62 8.20
N LEU A 586 -27.26 17.14 7.27
CA LEU A 586 -28.65 16.81 7.43
C LEU A 586 -28.78 15.31 7.18
N SER A 587 -29.33 14.57 8.11
CA SER A 587 -29.68 13.15 7.93
C SER A 587 -31.14 12.93 8.26
N GLN A 588 -31.78 12.04 7.49
CA GLN A 588 -33.17 11.67 7.68
C GLN A 588 -33.37 10.19 7.35
N SER A 589 -34.08 9.48 8.21
CA SER A 589 -34.54 8.12 7.99
C SER A 589 -36.07 8.08 7.92
N GLN A 590 -36.62 7.10 7.25
CA GLN A 590 -38.09 6.93 7.17
C GLN A 590 -38.72 6.60 8.53
N GLN A 591 -37.98 5.90 9.38
CA GLN A 591 -38.43 5.52 10.73
C GLN A 591 -37.94 6.50 11.80
N GLY A 592 -37.05 7.40 11.45
CA GLY A 592 -36.44 8.39 12.31
C GLY A 592 -36.74 9.80 11.84
N ASN A 593 -36.17 10.76 12.55
CA ASN A 593 -36.42 12.16 12.36
C ASN A 593 -35.32 12.80 11.50
N ALA A 594 -35.60 14.01 11.00
CA ALA A 594 -34.56 14.84 10.45
C ALA A 594 -33.62 15.31 11.56
N THR A 595 -32.35 15.00 11.42
CA THR A 595 -31.29 15.43 12.34
C THR A 595 -30.37 16.42 11.61
N HIS A 596 -30.28 17.62 12.13
CA HIS A 596 -29.36 18.65 11.70
C HIS A 596 -28.12 18.63 12.58
N GLN A 597 -26.95 18.60 11.99
CA GLN A 597 -25.71 18.65 12.72
C GLN A 597 -24.79 19.74 12.17
N THR A 598 -24.17 20.46 13.06
CA THR A 598 -23.14 21.45 12.72
C THR A 598 -21.92 21.23 13.60
N GLY A 599 -20.75 21.52 13.07
CA GLY A 599 -19.54 21.33 13.83
C GLY A 599 -18.29 21.84 13.16
N ILE A 600 -17.18 21.64 13.84
CA ILE A 600 -15.84 21.96 13.39
C ILE A 600 -15.00 20.70 13.53
N SER A 601 -14.26 20.37 12.48
CA SER A 601 -13.28 19.30 12.51
C SER A 601 -11.95 19.80 11.94
N GLY A 602 -10.85 19.24 12.40
CA GLY A 602 -9.55 19.66 11.91
C GLY A 602 -8.40 18.80 12.37
N ASN A 603 -7.22 19.17 11.89
CA ASN A 603 -5.96 18.58 12.31
C ASN A 603 -5.09 19.65 12.98
N ALA A 604 -4.37 19.23 14.01
CA ALA A 604 -3.48 20.10 14.79
C ALA A 604 -2.18 19.35 15.10
N LEU A 605 -1.23 20.09 15.66
CA LEU A 605 0.13 19.66 15.96
C LEU A 605 0.96 19.38 14.70
N THR A 606 2.26 19.29 14.90
CA THR A 606 3.20 18.99 13.82
C THR A 606 2.85 17.64 13.18
N ASP A 607 2.86 17.58 11.86
CA ASP A 607 2.51 16.39 11.05
C ASP A 607 1.09 15.85 11.29
N ASN A 608 0.16 16.75 11.65
CA ASN A 608 -1.25 16.36 11.82
C ASN A 608 -1.46 15.24 12.86
N LYS A 609 -0.65 15.24 13.92
CA LYS A 609 -0.70 14.17 14.92
C LYS A 609 -2.00 14.16 15.72
N LEU A 610 -2.70 15.28 15.80
CA LEU A 610 -3.99 15.39 16.48
C LEU A 610 -5.09 15.69 15.47
N SER A 611 -6.06 14.81 15.35
CA SER A 611 -7.33 15.06 14.66
C SER A 611 -8.41 15.32 15.70
N TYR A 612 -9.28 16.29 15.48
CA TYR A 612 -10.37 16.61 16.40
C TYR A 612 -11.66 16.93 15.65
N ALA A 613 -12.80 16.67 16.30
CA ALA A 613 -14.11 17.07 15.83
C ALA A 613 -14.98 17.46 17.03
N VAL A 614 -15.65 18.61 16.92
CA VAL A 614 -16.65 19.08 17.88
C VAL A 614 -17.92 19.33 17.11
N GLN A 615 -19.01 18.72 17.52
CA GLN A 615 -20.25 18.74 16.78
C GLN A 615 -21.44 18.90 17.71
N GLN A 616 -22.48 19.52 17.20
CA GLN A 616 -23.76 19.62 17.86
C GLN A 616 -24.87 19.27 16.87
N SER A 617 -25.76 18.39 17.28
CA SER A 617 -26.91 18.00 16.48
C SER A 617 -28.23 18.39 17.16
N TRP A 618 -29.23 18.59 16.33
CA TRP A 618 -30.59 18.86 16.73
C TRP A 618 -31.54 17.94 15.96
N ASP A 619 -32.37 17.21 16.73
CA ASP A 619 -33.41 16.35 16.21
C ASP A 619 -34.72 17.12 16.13
N GLU A 620 -35.33 17.14 14.95
CA GLU A 620 -36.51 18.00 14.69
C GLU A 620 -37.76 17.54 15.44
N GLN A 621 -38.00 16.24 15.54
CA GLN A 621 -39.21 15.66 16.13
C GLN A 621 -39.14 15.61 17.66
N ASN A 622 -38.03 15.10 18.18
CA ASN A 622 -37.81 14.97 19.62
C ASN A 622 -37.38 16.29 20.27
N LYS A 623 -37.11 17.35 19.46
CA LYS A 623 -36.52 18.62 19.92
C LYS A 623 -35.29 18.39 20.81
N ALA A 624 -34.60 17.33 20.57
CA ALA A 624 -33.45 16.91 21.35
C ALA A 624 -32.17 17.50 20.79
N THR A 625 -31.33 18.03 21.68
CA THR A 625 -30.02 18.55 21.34
C THR A 625 -28.97 17.54 21.82
N ASN A 626 -28.11 17.11 20.92
CA ASN A 626 -26.98 16.22 21.23
C ASN A 626 -25.68 16.92 20.87
N GLY A 627 -24.61 16.59 21.55
CA GLY A 627 -23.31 17.11 21.23
C GLY A 627 -22.25 16.05 21.34
N SER A 628 -21.19 16.15 20.53
CA SER A 628 -20.05 15.25 20.57
C SER A 628 -18.72 15.99 20.45
N LEU A 629 -17.73 15.43 21.10
CA LEU A 629 -16.34 15.80 21.01
C LEU A 629 -15.53 14.53 20.78
N ASN A 630 -14.75 14.50 19.71
CA ASN A 630 -13.87 13.39 19.39
C ASN A 630 -12.47 13.91 19.14
N ALA A 631 -11.47 13.20 19.63
CA ALA A 631 -10.07 13.51 19.38
C ALA A 631 -9.25 12.22 19.19
N THR A 632 -8.34 12.25 18.22
CA THR A 632 -7.41 11.15 17.96
C THR A 632 -6.00 11.67 17.89
N TYR A 633 -5.13 11.14 18.74
CA TYR A 633 -3.70 11.43 18.71
C TYR A 633 -2.93 10.26 18.13
N ARG A 634 -2.10 10.55 17.13
CA ARG A 634 -1.23 9.57 16.44
C ARG A 634 0.23 9.84 16.75
N SER A 635 0.95 8.79 17.14
CA SER A 635 2.40 8.81 17.34
C SER A 635 3.07 7.75 16.48
N SER A 636 4.40 7.70 16.46
CA SER A 636 5.13 6.60 15.79
C SER A 636 4.84 5.22 16.40
N SER A 637 4.41 5.19 17.66
CA SER A 637 4.24 3.96 18.45
C SER A 637 2.80 3.46 18.53
N GLY A 638 1.84 4.24 18.01
CA GLY A 638 0.42 3.89 18.07
C GLY A 638 -0.48 5.10 17.99
N SER A 639 -1.79 4.89 18.09
CA SER A 639 -2.78 5.96 18.19
C SER A 639 -3.75 5.70 19.33
N VAL A 640 -4.23 6.80 19.92
CA VAL A 640 -5.27 6.81 20.97
C VAL A 640 -6.36 7.74 20.54
N SER A 641 -7.61 7.31 20.71
CA SER A 641 -8.79 8.15 20.47
C SER A 641 -9.64 8.22 21.72
N GLY A 642 -10.28 9.34 21.90
CA GLY A 642 -11.29 9.54 22.93
C GLY A 642 -12.43 10.40 22.41
N GLY A 643 -13.64 10.06 22.82
CA GLY A 643 -14.84 10.80 22.48
C GLY A 643 -15.79 10.92 23.66
N TYR A 644 -16.53 12.00 23.66
CA TYR A 644 -17.62 12.24 24.60
C TYR A 644 -18.84 12.67 23.83
N HIS A 645 -19.92 11.94 24.02
CA HIS A 645 -21.22 12.23 23.46
C HIS A 645 -22.20 12.51 24.59
N TYR A 646 -23.06 13.51 24.44
CA TYR A 646 -24.16 13.75 25.35
C TYR A 646 -25.45 13.99 24.59
N SER A 647 -26.52 13.50 25.17
CA SER A 647 -27.90 13.74 24.74
C SER A 647 -28.80 14.04 25.96
N ASN A 648 -30.06 14.34 25.71
CA ASN A 648 -31.03 14.51 26.78
C ASN A 648 -31.23 13.24 27.59
N THR A 649 -31.03 12.07 26.98
CA THR A 649 -31.32 10.76 27.55
C THR A 649 -30.08 10.03 28.06
N ASN A 650 -28.92 10.24 27.44
CA ASN A 650 -27.69 9.51 27.81
C ASN A 650 -26.43 10.38 27.72
N GLN A 651 -25.37 9.88 28.32
CA GLN A 651 -24.00 10.35 28.17
C GLN A 651 -23.14 9.14 27.86
N GLN A 652 -22.31 9.24 26.84
CA GLN A 652 -21.42 8.18 26.42
C GLN A 652 -19.97 8.68 26.33
N ILE A 653 -19.06 7.91 26.87
CA ILE A 653 -17.62 8.06 26.64
C ILE A 653 -17.19 6.88 25.79
N ASN A 654 -16.52 7.16 24.68
CA ASN A 654 -15.86 6.16 23.86
C ASN A 654 -14.34 6.38 23.91
N TYR A 655 -13.60 5.31 23.77
CA TYR A 655 -12.15 5.34 23.75
C TYR A 655 -11.61 4.21 22.92
N SER A 656 -10.48 4.45 22.24
CA SER A 656 -9.78 3.38 21.52
C SER A 656 -8.27 3.59 21.58
N ALA A 657 -7.55 2.49 21.45
CA ALA A 657 -6.11 2.48 21.33
C ALA A 657 -5.69 1.40 20.35
N GLN A 658 -4.78 1.74 19.46
CA GLN A 658 -4.19 0.78 18.53
C GLN A 658 -2.70 0.97 18.41
N GLY A 659 -2.01 -0.12 18.10
CA GLY A 659 -0.57 -0.10 17.89
C GLY A 659 -0.02 -1.48 17.62
N GLY A 660 1.29 -1.55 17.58
CA GLY A 660 1.99 -2.81 17.37
C GLY A 660 3.35 -2.86 18.04
N VAL A 661 3.80 -4.07 18.29
CA VAL A 661 5.11 -4.39 18.84
C VAL A 661 5.79 -5.38 17.91
N VAL A 662 6.98 -5.04 17.43
CA VAL A 662 7.81 -5.92 16.61
C VAL A 662 9.08 -6.24 17.39
N VAL A 663 9.29 -7.52 17.71
CA VAL A 663 10.53 -8.03 18.27
C VAL A 663 11.35 -8.60 17.13
N HIS A 664 12.57 -8.11 16.96
CA HIS A 664 13.46 -8.43 15.85
C HIS A 664 14.92 -8.57 16.34
N PRO A 665 15.88 -9.04 15.54
CA PRO A 665 17.26 -9.30 15.99
C PRO A 665 17.99 -8.08 16.60
N TYR A 666 17.51 -6.88 16.33
CA TYR A 666 18.10 -5.63 16.85
C TYR A 666 17.34 -5.06 18.06
N GLY A 667 16.34 -5.75 18.58
CA GLY A 667 15.55 -5.36 19.76
C GLY A 667 14.05 -5.29 19.53
N ILE A 668 13.38 -4.34 20.20
CA ILE A 668 11.92 -4.16 20.13
C ILE A 668 11.60 -2.79 19.54
N THR A 669 10.74 -2.74 18.54
CA THR A 669 10.26 -1.47 17.93
C THR A 669 8.74 -1.42 17.98
N LEU A 670 8.21 -0.27 18.42
CA LEU A 670 6.77 -0.01 18.42
C LEU A 670 6.33 0.53 17.06
N ALA A 671 5.08 0.28 16.68
CA ALA A 671 4.50 0.68 15.42
C ALA A 671 3.11 1.30 15.59
N GLN A 672 2.71 2.15 14.66
CA GLN A 672 1.33 2.69 14.63
C GLN A 672 0.28 1.60 14.37
N SER A 673 0.61 0.66 13.51
CA SER A 673 -0.18 -0.51 13.18
C SER A 673 0.73 -1.60 12.63
N LEU A 674 0.28 -2.84 12.66
CA LEU A 674 0.97 -3.97 12.06
C LEU A 674 0.09 -4.59 10.97
N PRO A 675 0.24 -4.16 9.72
CA PRO A 675 -0.30 -4.89 8.57
C PRO A 675 0.50 -6.17 8.36
N ASP A 676 0.07 -6.99 7.42
CA ASP A 676 0.70 -8.27 7.15
C ASP A 676 2.18 -8.13 6.72
N THR A 677 2.45 -7.18 5.80
CA THR A 677 3.80 -6.92 5.26
C THR A 677 4.26 -5.52 5.65
N MET A 678 5.49 -5.41 6.17
CA MET A 678 6.02 -4.15 6.68
C MET A 678 7.54 -4.05 6.49
N THR A 679 8.09 -2.85 6.71
CA THR A 679 9.53 -2.60 6.64
C THR A 679 10.05 -2.08 7.97
N LEU A 680 11.08 -2.72 8.51
CA LEU A 680 11.87 -2.19 9.62
C LEU A 680 12.94 -1.24 9.07
N VAL A 681 12.86 0.00 9.46
CA VAL A 681 13.92 0.99 9.25
C VAL A 681 14.96 0.82 10.35
N ARG A 682 16.22 0.67 9.96
CA ARG A 682 17.37 0.62 10.85
C ARG A 682 18.33 1.74 10.49
N ALA A 683 18.39 2.76 11.34
CA ALA A 683 19.27 3.93 11.20
C ALA A 683 19.91 4.22 12.59
N PRO A 684 20.83 3.36 13.09
CA PRO A 684 21.36 3.45 14.45
C PRO A 684 21.98 4.83 14.73
N GLY A 685 21.54 5.47 15.83
CA GLY A 685 21.96 6.82 16.20
C GLY A 685 21.14 7.96 15.57
N ALA A 686 20.30 7.68 14.57
CA ALA A 686 19.41 8.65 13.96
C ALA A 686 18.07 8.72 14.70
N SER A 687 18.06 9.28 15.90
CA SER A 687 16.83 9.44 16.69
C SER A 687 15.96 10.59 16.17
N GLY A 688 14.63 10.38 16.10
CA GLY A 688 13.67 11.41 15.73
C GLY A 688 13.71 11.81 14.26
N VAL A 689 14.30 11.01 13.38
CA VAL A 689 14.32 11.26 11.94
C VAL A 689 12.97 10.85 11.35
N LYS A 690 12.35 11.78 10.60
CA LYS A 690 11.07 11.55 9.93
C LYS A 690 11.23 10.60 8.75
N ILE A 691 10.27 9.68 8.59
CA ILE A 691 10.16 8.80 7.43
C ILE A 691 9.07 9.36 6.52
N ASN A 692 9.41 9.56 5.23
CA ASN A 692 8.50 10.19 4.27
C ASN A 692 7.34 9.28 3.85
N ASN A 693 7.45 7.96 4.07
CA ASN A 693 6.49 6.95 3.66
C ASN A 693 5.23 6.87 4.53
N GLY A 694 5.11 7.70 5.55
CA GLY A 694 3.94 7.70 6.42
C GLY A 694 3.80 8.96 7.26
N THR A 695 2.57 9.27 7.63
CA THR A 695 2.28 10.43 8.46
C THR A 695 2.65 10.15 9.92
N GLY A 696 3.49 11.00 10.49
CA GLY A 696 3.87 10.94 11.90
C GLY A 696 4.78 9.78 12.26
N ILE A 697 5.45 9.13 11.30
CA ILE A 697 6.40 8.07 11.55
C ILE A 697 7.81 8.65 11.70
N TYR A 698 8.43 8.38 12.83
CA TYR A 698 9.78 8.83 13.18
C TYR A 698 10.57 7.67 13.77
N THR A 699 11.86 7.68 13.60
CA THR A 699 12.76 6.75 14.28
C THR A 699 12.71 6.95 15.81
N ASP A 700 12.76 5.87 16.55
CA ASP A 700 12.81 5.84 18.00
C ASP A 700 14.17 6.39 18.53
N SER A 701 14.36 6.39 19.86
CA SER A 701 15.60 6.85 20.50
C SER A 701 16.85 6.07 20.08
N ARG A 702 16.68 4.87 19.50
CA ARG A 702 17.77 4.02 19.02
C ARG A 702 17.98 4.13 17.51
N GLY A 703 17.07 4.82 16.78
CA GLY A 703 17.09 4.95 15.34
C GLY A 703 16.28 3.90 14.58
N TYR A 704 15.26 3.29 15.20
CA TYR A 704 14.41 2.28 14.57
C TYR A 704 13.00 2.79 14.38
N ALA A 705 12.34 2.33 13.31
CA ALA A 705 10.91 2.56 13.08
C ALA A 705 10.32 1.45 12.21
N ILE A 706 9.01 1.26 12.31
CA ILE A 706 8.26 0.38 11.41
C ILE A 706 7.52 1.25 10.40
N VAL A 707 7.71 0.95 9.12
CA VAL A 707 6.90 1.48 8.02
C VAL A 707 5.85 0.44 7.71
N PRO A 708 4.57 0.73 7.98
CA PRO A 708 3.48 -0.18 7.67
C PRO A 708 3.16 -0.19 6.16
N TYR A 709 2.38 -1.19 5.73
CA TYR A 709 1.81 -1.27 4.37
C TYR A 709 2.83 -1.32 3.24
N SER A 710 3.91 -2.08 3.43
CA SER A 710 4.81 -2.41 2.32
C SER A 710 4.10 -3.37 1.35
N ASN A 711 4.18 -3.07 0.06
CA ASN A 711 3.57 -3.89 -0.99
C ASN A 711 4.39 -5.17 -1.19
N PRO A 712 3.81 -6.36 -1.00
CA PRO A 712 4.53 -7.60 -1.20
C PRO A 712 4.92 -7.78 -2.69
N TYR A 713 6.08 -8.38 -2.92
CA TYR A 713 6.64 -8.69 -4.24
C TYR A 713 6.84 -7.46 -5.15
N ARG A 714 6.90 -6.26 -4.57
CA ARG A 714 7.07 -4.97 -5.26
C ARG A 714 8.23 -4.20 -4.66
N GLN A 715 8.78 -3.31 -5.46
CA GLN A 715 9.75 -2.32 -4.98
C GLN A 715 9.05 -1.30 -4.07
N ASN A 716 9.51 -1.22 -2.83
CA ASN A 716 9.07 -0.22 -1.86
C ASN A 716 10.26 0.70 -1.58
N THR A 717 10.13 1.95 -1.99
CA THR A 717 11.14 2.97 -1.72
C THR A 717 10.90 3.57 -0.35
N ILE A 718 11.83 3.39 0.56
CA ILE A 718 11.78 3.96 1.91
C ILE A 718 12.75 5.14 1.98
N SER A 719 12.27 6.31 2.37
CA SER A 719 13.11 7.51 2.41
C SER A 719 13.06 8.20 3.77
N LEU A 720 14.24 8.60 4.24
CA LEU A 720 14.44 9.36 5.48
C LEU A 720 14.52 10.85 5.16
N ASN A 721 13.83 11.67 5.93
CA ASN A 721 13.92 13.10 5.83
C ASN A 721 15.03 13.61 6.76
N THR A 722 16.17 13.93 6.18
CA THR A 722 17.33 14.48 6.90
C THR A 722 17.29 15.98 7.06
N ALA A 723 16.30 16.67 6.47
CA ALA A 723 16.15 18.11 6.62
C ALA A 723 15.92 18.49 8.09
N GLY A 724 16.72 19.43 8.57
CA GLY A 724 16.66 19.87 9.97
C GLY A 724 17.42 19.00 10.97
N GLN A 725 17.99 17.88 10.55
CA GLN A 725 18.87 17.06 11.40
C GLN A 725 20.28 17.66 11.38
N ARG A 726 20.79 18.06 12.53
CA ARG A 726 22.06 18.82 12.63
C ARG A 726 23.27 17.96 12.93
N ASN A 727 23.09 16.90 13.71
CA ASN A 727 24.15 16.02 14.18
C ASN A 727 24.06 14.61 13.58
N ILE A 728 23.33 14.46 12.48
CA ILE A 728 23.12 13.20 11.82
C ILE A 728 23.42 13.39 10.34
N ASP A 729 24.27 12.54 9.81
CA ASP A 729 24.55 12.45 8.39
C ASP A 729 24.21 11.04 7.90
N ILE A 730 23.39 10.97 6.86
CA ILE A 730 22.97 9.72 6.22
C ILE A 730 23.39 9.81 4.76
N SER A 731 24.38 9.03 4.38
CA SER A 731 25.01 9.12 3.05
C SER A 731 24.02 8.78 1.93
N ASP A 732 23.13 7.83 2.18
CA ASP A 732 22.07 7.44 1.25
C ASP A 732 20.73 7.37 2.02
N PRO A 733 19.92 8.46 1.98
CA PRO A 733 18.68 8.51 2.75
C PRO A 733 17.54 7.74 2.09
N VAL A 734 17.76 7.05 0.98
CA VAL A 734 16.76 6.29 0.23
C VAL A 734 17.19 4.83 0.16
N ASN A 735 16.28 3.93 0.52
CA ASN A 735 16.49 2.48 0.40
C ASN A 735 15.30 1.85 -0.33
N VAL A 736 15.55 0.77 -1.08
CA VAL A 736 14.52 0.02 -1.81
C VAL A 736 14.48 -1.40 -1.26
N VAL A 737 13.30 -1.83 -0.83
CA VAL A 737 13.05 -3.18 -0.33
C VAL A 737 11.96 -3.86 -1.15
N ILE A 738 12.04 -5.17 -1.27
CA ILE A 738 11.09 -5.99 -2.04
C ILE A 738 10.63 -7.15 -1.16
N PRO A 739 9.72 -6.89 -0.21
CA PRO A 739 9.31 -7.92 0.75
C PRO A 739 8.47 -9.01 0.10
N SER A 740 8.65 -10.25 0.54
CA SER A 740 7.66 -11.31 0.37
C SER A 740 6.42 -11.03 1.22
N ARG A 741 5.28 -11.66 0.92
CA ARG A 741 4.06 -11.53 1.73
C ARG A 741 4.33 -11.85 3.20
N GLY A 742 3.85 -11.01 4.09
CA GLY A 742 4.00 -11.19 5.54
C GLY A 742 5.42 -10.96 6.08
N ALA A 743 6.35 -10.51 5.25
CA ALA A 743 7.73 -10.24 5.67
C ALA A 743 7.87 -8.95 6.47
N VAL A 744 8.88 -8.94 7.35
CA VAL A 744 9.44 -7.73 7.94
C VAL A 744 10.75 -7.45 7.23
N ALA A 745 10.71 -6.71 6.13
CA ALA A 745 11.90 -6.37 5.34
C ALA A 745 12.79 -5.36 6.09
N LEU A 746 14.08 -5.35 5.80
CA LEU A 746 15.04 -4.44 6.42
C LEU A 746 15.45 -3.34 5.46
N ALA A 747 15.15 -2.09 5.81
CA ALA A 747 15.77 -0.90 5.20
C ALA A 747 16.90 -0.41 6.11
N ASP A 748 18.14 -0.74 5.76
CA ASP A 748 19.32 -0.45 6.55
C ASP A 748 20.05 0.81 6.05
N TYR A 749 20.31 1.75 6.95
CA TYR A 749 20.93 3.03 6.64
C TYR A 749 22.24 3.19 7.40
N LYS A 750 23.27 3.62 6.68
CA LYS A 750 24.54 4.00 7.27
C LYS A 750 24.41 5.42 7.84
N VAL A 751 24.46 5.52 9.13
CA VAL A 751 24.32 6.79 9.86
C VAL A 751 25.64 7.16 10.51
N ARG A 752 26.05 8.40 10.34
CA ARG A 752 27.10 9.02 11.09
C ARG A 752 26.51 10.07 12.02
N THR A 753 26.87 9.98 13.28
CA THR A 753 26.45 10.92 14.31
C THR A 753 27.61 11.78 14.73
N GLY A 754 27.44 13.11 14.73
CA GLY A 754 28.46 14.07 15.10
C GLY A 754 28.25 15.42 14.43
N ALA A 755 29.13 16.36 14.75
CA ALA A 755 29.06 17.71 14.18
C ALA A 755 29.43 17.73 12.70
N ARG A 756 28.94 18.77 12.02
CA ARG A 756 29.35 19.13 10.66
C ARG A 756 30.40 20.23 10.78
N ILE A 757 31.62 19.93 10.36
CA ILE A 757 32.73 20.84 10.57
C ILE A 757 33.43 21.17 9.23
N LEU A 758 33.67 22.43 8.99
CA LEU A 758 34.56 22.93 7.96
C LEU A 758 35.93 23.15 8.62
N PHE A 759 36.87 22.25 8.36
CA PHE A 759 38.23 22.36 8.84
C PHE A 759 39.08 23.18 7.85
N THR A 760 39.87 24.08 8.39
CA THR A 760 40.98 24.67 7.66
C THR A 760 42.25 24.01 8.15
N LEU A 761 42.82 23.13 7.34
CA LEU A 761 44.03 22.38 7.69
C LEU A 761 45.26 23.15 7.24
N ARG A 762 46.22 23.32 8.15
CA ARG A 762 47.53 23.93 7.85
C ARG A 762 48.63 22.94 8.19
N HIS A 763 49.63 22.86 7.32
CA HIS A 763 50.86 22.10 7.52
C HIS A 763 52.04 23.05 7.39
N HIS A 764 52.88 23.13 8.40
CA HIS A 764 53.97 24.14 8.48
C HIS A 764 53.52 25.58 8.20
N ASN A 765 52.41 26.00 8.77
CA ASN A 765 51.79 27.31 8.59
C ASN A 765 51.27 27.62 7.18
N GLN A 766 51.34 26.67 6.23
CA GLN A 766 50.79 26.76 4.89
C GLN A 766 49.48 25.96 4.80
N PRO A 767 48.53 26.32 3.93
CA PRO A 767 47.39 25.47 3.67
C PRO A 767 47.80 24.07 3.20
N VAL A 768 47.15 23.04 3.69
CA VAL A 768 47.33 21.68 3.13
C VAL A 768 47.00 21.73 1.64
N PRO A 769 47.81 21.07 0.77
CA PRO A 769 47.70 21.20 -0.67
C PRO A 769 46.29 20.84 -1.19
N PHE A 770 45.88 21.57 -2.25
CA PHE A 770 44.65 21.27 -3.00
C PHE A 770 44.62 19.81 -3.46
N GLY A 771 43.47 19.17 -3.29
CA GLY A 771 43.29 17.78 -3.69
C GLY A 771 43.79 16.76 -2.67
N ALA A 772 44.35 17.19 -1.53
CA ALA A 772 44.71 16.28 -0.45
C ALA A 772 43.45 15.52 0.03
N LEU A 773 43.60 14.21 0.25
CA LEU A 773 42.55 13.33 0.69
C LEU A 773 42.54 13.30 2.23
N VAL A 774 41.44 13.72 2.84
CA VAL A 774 41.28 13.65 4.30
C VAL A 774 40.40 12.45 4.65
N SER A 775 40.93 11.58 5.51
CA SER A 775 40.23 10.39 6.02
C SER A 775 40.18 10.39 7.56
N LEU A 776 39.24 9.62 8.10
CA LEU A 776 39.11 9.37 9.53
C LEU A 776 39.58 7.94 9.83
N PRO A 777 40.84 7.76 10.29
CA PRO A 777 41.48 6.42 10.33
C PRO A 777 40.79 5.42 11.27
N ASN A 778 39.95 5.88 12.19
CA ASN A 778 39.22 5.04 13.14
C ASN A 778 37.86 4.54 12.60
N GLU A 779 37.44 4.97 11.41
CA GLU A 779 36.17 4.57 10.80
C GLU A 779 36.44 3.69 9.58
N LYS A 780 35.97 2.42 9.62
CA LYS A 780 36.18 1.45 8.53
C LYS A 780 35.61 1.86 7.17
N GLU A 781 34.69 2.82 7.13
CA GLU A 781 34.01 3.31 5.93
C GLU A 781 33.95 4.85 5.91
N SER A 782 35.01 5.52 6.29
CA SER A 782 35.09 6.98 6.23
C SER A 782 35.12 7.46 4.77
N PRO A 783 34.19 8.33 4.35
CA PRO A 783 34.33 8.99 3.06
C PRO A 783 35.57 9.88 3.16
N SER A 784 36.46 9.73 2.22
CA SER A 784 37.52 10.67 2.00
C SER A 784 36.94 11.97 1.42
N SER A 785 37.29 13.09 2.03
CA SER A 785 36.95 14.43 1.55
C SER A 785 38.19 15.10 0.99
N LEU A 786 38.00 15.89 -0.06
CA LEU A 786 39.11 16.61 -0.70
C LEU A 786 39.27 18.00 -0.08
N VAL A 787 40.52 18.42 0.08
CA VAL A 787 40.88 19.74 0.53
C VAL A 787 40.82 20.74 -0.64
N ASP A 788 40.25 21.92 -0.41
CA ASP A 788 40.19 22.99 -1.39
C ASP A 788 41.53 23.81 -1.48
N ASP A 789 41.52 24.80 -2.33
CA ASP A 789 42.70 25.71 -2.56
C ASP A 789 43.10 26.56 -1.32
N ARG A 790 42.24 26.65 -0.32
CA ARG A 790 42.45 27.36 0.94
C ARG A 790 42.81 26.45 2.10
N GLY A 791 43.01 25.16 1.82
CA GLY A 791 43.22 24.16 2.85
C GLY A 791 41.94 23.76 3.60
N GLN A 792 40.76 24.04 3.02
CA GLN A 792 39.48 23.76 3.67
C GLN A 792 38.95 22.39 3.25
N VAL A 793 38.39 21.68 4.21
CA VAL A 793 37.73 20.39 4.00
C VAL A 793 36.48 20.32 4.87
N TYR A 794 35.37 19.95 4.25
CA TYR A 794 34.11 19.74 4.95
C TYR A 794 33.94 18.27 5.33
N ILE A 795 33.72 17.99 6.63
CA ILE A 795 33.56 16.65 7.16
C ILE A 795 32.31 16.62 8.07
N THR A 796 31.54 15.55 7.96
CA THR A 796 30.35 15.30 8.75
C THR A 796 30.56 14.15 9.71
N GLY A 797 29.79 14.09 10.80
CA GLY A 797 29.85 13.01 11.78
C GLY A 797 31.07 13.10 12.71
N VAL A 798 31.64 14.30 12.91
CA VAL A 798 32.83 14.52 13.71
C VAL A 798 32.48 14.66 15.18
N SER A 799 33.23 13.93 16.03
CA SER A 799 33.21 14.08 17.50
C SER A 799 34.45 14.85 17.95
N ALA A 800 34.41 15.40 19.16
CA ALA A 800 35.61 16.01 19.78
C ALA A 800 36.73 14.96 19.94
N GLY A 801 37.96 15.29 19.59
CA GLY A 801 39.06 14.35 19.61
C GLY A 801 39.13 13.38 18.42
N THR A 802 38.25 13.54 17.39
CA THR A 802 38.35 12.74 16.16
C THR A 802 39.67 13.04 15.43
N LYS A 803 40.45 12.01 15.13
CA LYS A 803 41.69 12.13 14.34
C LYS A 803 41.39 12.20 12.87
N LEU A 804 42.04 13.15 12.20
CA LEU A 804 41.99 13.38 10.77
C LEU A 804 43.35 13.09 10.19
N VAL A 805 43.43 12.40 9.07
CA VAL A 805 44.69 12.22 8.33
C VAL A 805 44.49 12.79 6.93
N ALA A 806 45.27 13.77 6.59
CA ALA A 806 45.34 14.37 5.26
C ALA A 806 46.51 13.79 4.49
N GLN A 807 46.27 13.33 3.26
CA GLN A 807 47.31 12.73 2.42
C GLN A 807 47.28 13.37 1.02
N TRP A 808 48.41 13.84 0.53
CA TRP A 808 48.57 14.45 -0.80
C TRP A 808 49.69 13.81 -1.63
N GLY A 809 50.23 12.67 -1.15
CA GLY A 809 51.23 11.85 -1.87
C GLY A 809 51.53 10.55 -1.15
N ASN A 810 52.56 9.84 -1.60
CA ASN A 810 52.90 8.51 -1.08
C ASN A 810 54.08 8.51 -0.09
N SER A 811 54.74 9.64 0.15
CA SER A 811 55.83 9.77 1.12
C SER A 811 55.31 10.21 2.49
N ILE A 812 56.09 9.95 3.53
CA ILE A 812 55.76 10.34 4.91
C ILE A 812 55.59 11.85 5.02
N ASP A 813 56.36 12.63 4.27
CA ASP A 813 56.28 14.10 4.25
C ASP A 813 55.05 14.64 3.49
N GLN A 814 54.31 13.79 2.86
CA GLN A 814 53.06 14.08 2.12
C GLN A 814 51.81 13.61 2.85
N THR A 815 51.94 13.38 4.14
CA THR A 815 50.86 13.04 5.03
C THR A 815 50.98 13.85 6.31
N CYS A 816 49.84 14.25 6.88
CA CYS A 816 49.83 14.85 8.19
C CYS A 816 48.55 14.45 8.95
N ALA A 817 48.64 14.52 10.27
CA ALA A 817 47.51 14.20 11.16
C ALA A 817 47.10 15.42 11.98
N ALA A 818 45.82 15.57 12.19
CA ALA A 818 45.25 16.58 13.07
C ALA A 818 44.15 15.97 13.95
N GLU A 819 43.83 16.65 15.03
CA GLU A 819 42.76 16.21 15.92
C GLU A 819 41.72 17.33 16.09
N ALA A 820 40.45 16.99 15.96
CA ALA A 820 39.35 17.92 16.12
C ALA A 820 39.30 18.49 17.54
N LEU A 821 39.36 19.82 17.67
CA LEU A 821 39.29 20.50 18.95
C LEU A 821 37.92 20.29 19.62
N PRO A 822 37.89 20.33 20.98
CA PRO A 822 36.66 20.32 21.69
C PRO A 822 35.76 21.47 21.23
N PHE A 823 34.51 21.18 20.98
CA PHE A 823 33.47 22.12 20.63
C PHE A 823 32.27 21.91 21.55
N ALA A 824 31.66 23.01 22.01
CA ALA A 824 30.44 22.91 22.77
C ALA A 824 29.36 22.23 21.92
N ALA A 825 28.56 21.33 22.53
CA ALA A 825 27.36 20.80 21.91
C ALA A 825 26.56 22.01 21.41
N VAL A 826 26.47 22.17 20.08
CA VAL A 826 25.89 23.38 19.49
C VAL A 826 24.46 23.49 19.99
N SER A 827 24.18 24.52 20.79
CA SER A 827 22.84 24.90 21.16
C SER A 827 22.01 25.08 19.88
N ALA A 828 20.79 24.60 19.92
CA ALA A 828 19.90 24.37 18.77
C ALA A 828 19.64 25.58 17.82
N ALA A 829 20.19 26.76 18.05
CA ALA A 829 19.68 27.94 17.38
C ALA A 829 20.40 28.35 16.09
N ASP A 830 21.76 28.39 15.98
CA ASP A 830 22.24 29.34 14.97
C ASP A 830 23.38 28.97 14.01
N ILE A 831 24.09 27.85 14.13
CA ILE A 831 25.16 27.53 13.18
C ILE A 831 25.13 26.07 12.73
N PRO A 832 24.74 25.78 11.48
CA PRO A 832 24.68 24.41 10.98
C PRO A 832 26.05 23.78 10.72
N VAL A 833 27.13 24.59 10.61
CA VAL A 833 28.49 24.13 10.31
C VAL A 833 29.46 24.84 11.25
N ILE A 834 30.25 24.06 11.99
CA ILE A 834 31.29 24.55 12.86
C ILE A 834 32.53 24.80 12.01
N GLN A 835 33.28 25.89 12.24
CA GLN A 835 34.57 26.14 11.58
C GLN A 835 35.69 25.93 12.61
N GLN A 836 36.71 25.17 12.21
CA GLN A 836 37.90 24.94 13.01
C GLN A 836 39.17 25.07 12.14
N THR A 837 40.17 25.76 12.65
CA THR A 837 41.52 25.77 12.02
C THR A 837 42.42 24.87 12.83
N LEU A 838 43.02 23.89 12.17
CA LEU A 838 43.87 22.89 12.79
C LEU A 838 45.24 22.90 12.16
N GLU A 839 46.26 22.79 13.00
CA GLU A 839 47.64 22.54 12.54
C GLU A 839 47.80 21.04 12.40
N CYS A 840 48.06 20.61 11.17
CA CYS A 840 48.24 19.24 10.77
C CYS A 840 49.73 18.88 10.84
N ARG A 841 50.12 17.93 11.65
CA ARG A 841 51.49 17.54 11.92
C ARG A 841 51.82 16.16 11.40
#